data_38333946a10c412406efd4957b7e8b5a
#
_entry.id   38333946a10c412406efd4957b7e8b5a
#
_cell.length_a   1.000
_cell.length_b   1.000
_cell.length_c   1.000
_cell.angle_alpha   90.00
_cell.angle_beta   90.00
_cell.angle_gamma   90.00
#
_symmetry.space_group_name_H-M   'P 1'
#
loop_
_entity.id
_entity.type
_entity.pdbx_description
1 polymer ?
#
loop_
_entity_poly.entity_id
_entity_poly.type
_entity_poly.pdbx_seq_one_letter_code
_entity_poly.pdbx_strand_id
1 'polypeptide(L)'
;MMTVDLLALPLCFALALLLRSGNQELIVQYGLLPPLFIAACTIPVFSFSGLYRTVLRYIDLKVLWAAGISMAAMVGLTYAVSFLMNDSRLPRAGLLIYWFIAFAYVVISRFLIRAMLRRTELWRSARGRPTRRVGIFGAGEAGFQLANAMRASVDHEAVCFFDDDLSLDNHTFTDLPVFHTSRMREQLQRLGIDEVVLAVPSLSPDRRKRILDKLHRYAVSVRTLPTLLELVDRKITMQSIREVKVEDLLGRPAVPPREALFAKCTHRKVVMVTGAGGSIGSELCRQVATQQPRKLILFDHSEWALYMVEQDLRRNFPGVPLLARIGSVCDANAVAAAMQGQQVDTIYHAAAYKHVPLVESNMPEGIRNNVLGSLTIANMADRFGVQTCVLISTDKAVRPTNVMGASKRIAELIFQAAAARPGTRTVFAMVRFGNVLGSSGSVVPLFRSQIEAGGPITITHPDVIRFFMLIPEASQLVIQAGAMARGGEVFVLDMGQPVRIVDLARTMIEMAGLVERTPKNPNGDIEVKFVGLRPGEKLYEELLIGGNVTPSDHERIMCSHEPRLEEAELREMLTRLYAACDARDELRIQTMVQSIVPEYAPYTSLDDASRKPVPAAVPADSGQSNQDMQDDVRVPRQVVLRRVASHALGQPELANEAKPVSLSGSGKLL
;
A
#
# COMPACT_ATOMS: atom_id res chain seq x y z
N MET A 1 26.03 10.70 -35.61
CA MET A 1 26.19 12.14 -35.36
C MET A 1 27.59 12.59 -35.78
N MET A 2 28.65 12.04 -35.21
CA MET A 2 30.04 12.42 -35.52
C MET A 2 30.34 12.41 -37.04
N THR A 3 29.92 11.39 -37.78
CA THR A 3 30.06 11.28 -39.25
C THR A 3 29.27 12.34 -40.02
N VAL A 4 28.07 12.68 -39.52
CA VAL A 4 27.24 13.74 -40.14
C VAL A 4 27.84 15.11 -39.89
N ASP A 5 28.34 15.36 -38.69
CA ASP A 5 29.00 16.62 -38.33
C ASP A 5 30.31 16.81 -39.11
N LEU A 6 31.07 15.72 -39.38
CA LEU A 6 32.27 15.75 -40.22
C LEU A 6 32.00 16.25 -41.66
N LEU A 7 30.83 15.95 -42.18
CA LEU A 7 30.42 16.41 -43.55
C LEU A 7 29.75 17.77 -43.52
N ALA A 8 28.94 18.05 -42.49
CA ALA A 8 28.16 19.26 -42.42
C ALA A 8 28.96 20.51 -42.02
N LEU A 9 29.97 20.39 -41.16
CA LEU A 9 30.75 21.54 -40.72
C LEU A 9 31.59 22.17 -41.87
N PRO A 10 32.23 21.39 -42.77
CA PRO A 10 32.84 21.96 -44.00
C PRO A 10 31.85 22.68 -44.91
N LEU A 11 30.63 22.14 -45.04
CA LEU A 11 29.58 22.78 -45.82
C LEU A 11 29.12 24.10 -45.18
N CYS A 12 29.01 24.17 -43.85
CA CYS A 12 28.72 25.41 -43.15
C CYS A 12 29.81 26.46 -43.36
N PHE A 13 31.08 26.07 -43.47
CA PHE A 13 32.17 26.97 -43.77
C PHE A 13 32.13 27.48 -45.20
N ALA A 14 31.89 26.59 -46.16
CA ALA A 14 31.71 26.97 -47.56
C ALA A 14 30.52 27.96 -47.75
N LEU A 15 29.41 27.68 -47.03
CA LEU A 15 28.25 28.58 -47.05
C LEU A 15 28.55 29.94 -46.42
N ALA A 16 29.35 29.99 -45.37
CA ALA A 16 29.78 31.25 -44.75
C ALA A 16 30.65 32.11 -45.68
N LEU A 17 31.53 31.47 -46.46
CA LEU A 17 32.33 32.16 -47.48
C LEU A 17 31.46 32.70 -48.63
N LEU A 18 30.50 31.92 -49.13
CA LEU A 18 29.56 32.33 -50.16
C LEU A 18 28.73 33.54 -49.74
N LEU A 19 28.16 33.50 -48.54
CA LEU A 19 27.34 34.58 -47.99
C LEU A 19 28.12 35.89 -47.81
N ARG A 20 29.43 35.79 -47.59
CA ARG A 20 30.26 36.96 -47.44
C ARG A 20 30.69 37.57 -48.77
N SER A 21 31.11 36.77 -49.75
CA SER A 21 31.78 37.22 -50.95
C SER A 21 30.86 37.32 -52.16
N GLY A 22 29.74 36.57 -52.15
CA GLY A 22 28.84 36.50 -53.36
C GLY A 22 29.47 35.80 -54.54
N ASN A 23 30.74 35.36 -54.50
CA ASN A 23 31.48 34.79 -55.63
C ASN A 23 31.98 33.36 -55.28
N GLN A 24 31.71 32.42 -56.20
CA GLN A 24 32.10 31.02 -56.05
C GLN A 24 33.62 30.80 -56.23
N GLU A 25 34.32 31.69 -56.92
CA GLU A 25 35.75 31.59 -57.21
C GLU A 25 36.60 31.54 -55.91
N LEU A 26 36.19 32.19 -54.85
CA LEU A 26 36.87 32.16 -53.57
C LEU A 26 36.88 30.78 -52.94
N ILE A 27 35.82 29.97 -53.09
CA ILE A 27 35.78 28.61 -52.59
C ILE A 27 36.84 27.74 -53.30
N VAL A 28 36.99 27.92 -54.61
CA VAL A 28 37.99 27.21 -55.41
C VAL A 28 39.41 27.65 -55.01
N GLN A 29 39.60 28.95 -54.71
CA GLN A 29 40.90 29.52 -54.35
C GLN A 29 41.40 29.05 -52.98
N TYR A 30 40.51 28.86 -51.97
CA TYR A 30 40.85 28.35 -50.66
C TYR A 30 41.01 26.81 -50.59
N GLY A 31 40.44 26.11 -51.58
CA GLY A 31 40.47 24.64 -51.63
C GLY A 31 39.72 23.97 -50.47
N LEU A 32 39.83 22.65 -50.39
CA LEU A 32 39.15 21.84 -49.36
C LEU A 32 39.92 21.71 -48.03
N LEU A 33 41.18 22.11 -48.00
CA LEU A 33 42.03 21.93 -46.81
C LEU A 33 41.60 22.72 -45.57
N PRO A 34 41.26 24.05 -45.63
CA PRO A 34 40.84 24.80 -44.48
C PRO A 34 39.53 24.29 -43.86
N PRO A 35 38.46 23.99 -44.63
CA PRO A 35 37.20 23.48 -44.06
C PRO A 35 37.36 22.09 -43.46
N LEU A 36 38.18 21.21 -44.04
CA LEU A 36 38.46 19.89 -43.46
C LEU A 36 39.30 19.99 -42.18
N PHE A 37 40.28 20.91 -42.12
CA PHE A 37 41.03 21.17 -40.92
C PHE A 37 40.15 21.67 -39.77
N ILE A 38 39.24 22.61 -40.02
CA ILE A 38 38.31 23.12 -39.05
C ILE A 38 37.41 21.99 -38.53
N ALA A 39 36.85 21.15 -39.43
CA ALA A 39 36.04 20.00 -39.04
C ALA A 39 36.83 18.98 -38.22
N ALA A 40 38.05 18.65 -38.62
CA ALA A 40 38.91 17.70 -37.89
C ALA A 40 39.25 18.18 -36.48
N CYS A 41 39.45 19.48 -36.28
CA CYS A 41 39.68 20.05 -34.94
C CYS A 41 38.39 20.21 -34.13
N THR A 42 37.25 20.45 -34.74
CA THR A 42 35.99 20.66 -34.02
C THR A 42 35.46 19.35 -33.38
N ILE A 43 35.62 18.21 -34.05
CA ILE A 43 35.14 16.91 -33.59
C ILE A 43 35.79 16.51 -32.24
N PRO A 44 37.12 16.54 -32.04
CA PRO A 44 37.71 16.31 -30.74
C PRO A 44 37.20 17.26 -29.62
N VAL A 45 37.09 18.56 -29.93
CA VAL A 45 36.58 19.55 -29.00
C VAL A 45 35.14 19.23 -28.55
N PHE A 46 34.26 18.82 -29.48
CA PHE A 46 32.90 18.37 -29.16
C PHE A 46 32.90 17.06 -28.37
N SER A 47 33.85 16.18 -28.59
CA SER A 47 34.00 14.95 -27.82
C SER A 47 34.44 15.23 -26.38
N PHE A 48 35.42 16.13 -26.19
CA PHE A 48 35.90 16.55 -24.88
C PHE A 48 34.86 17.37 -24.10
N SER A 49 34.11 18.23 -24.75
CA SER A 49 33.01 19.00 -24.14
C SER A 49 31.80 18.14 -23.77
N GLY A 50 31.82 16.82 -24.05
CA GLY A 50 30.73 15.90 -23.72
C GLY A 50 29.54 15.93 -24.68
N LEU A 51 29.60 16.70 -25.78
CA LEU A 51 28.49 16.85 -26.71
C LEU A 51 28.06 15.54 -27.38
N TYR A 52 28.98 14.58 -27.55
CA TYR A 52 28.69 13.23 -28.07
C TYR A 52 28.41 12.19 -26.99
N ARG A 53 28.64 12.51 -25.70
CA ARG A 53 28.36 11.63 -24.58
C ARG A 53 26.96 11.85 -23.98
N THR A 54 26.34 12.98 -24.27
CA THR A 54 24.98 13.28 -23.79
C THR A 54 23.96 12.43 -24.55
N VAL A 55 23.10 11.77 -23.78
CA VAL A 55 21.96 11.04 -24.34
C VAL A 55 21.04 12.04 -25.04
N LEU A 56 20.87 11.91 -26.35
CA LEU A 56 20.08 12.81 -27.20
C LEU A 56 18.64 13.05 -26.71
N ARG A 57 18.17 12.17 -25.82
CA ARG A 57 16.84 12.24 -25.20
C ARG A 57 16.70 13.39 -24.18
N TYR A 58 17.81 13.79 -23.50
CA TYR A 58 17.82 14.75 -22.40
C TYR A 58 18.77 15.93 -22.70
N ILE A 59 18.54 16.62 -23.83
CA ILE A 59 19.34 17.83 -24.15
C ILE A 59 18.84 18.96 -23.27
N ASP A 60 19.71 19.42 -22.36
CA ASP A 60 19.48 20.54 -21.44
C ASP A 60 20.14 21.82 -22.00
N LEU A 61 19.70 22.99 -21.53
CA LEU A 61 20.30 24.29 -21.90
C LEU A 61 21.82 24.31 -21.68
N LYS A 62 22.33 23.58 -20.70
CA LYS A 62 23.77 23.44 -20.41
C LYS A 62 24.57 22.87 -21.59
N VAL A 63 23.98 21.95 -22.36
CA VAL A 63 24.63 21.34 -23.53
C VAL A 63 24.73 22.34 -24.69
N LEU A 64 23.72 23.20 -24.83
CA LEU A 64 23.72 24.26 -25.85
C LEU A 64 24.80 25.31 -25.54
N TRP A 65 24.93 25.74 -24.30
CA TRP A 65 26.00 26.62 -23.85
C TRP A 65 27.39 26.00 -24.07
N ALA A 66 27.57 24.73 -23.75
CA ALA A 66 28.82 24.04 -23.99
C ALA A 66 29.18 23.97 -25.47
N ALA A 67 28.20 23.72 -26.35
CA ALA A 67 28.38 23.75 -27.79
C ALA A 67 28.80 25.14 -28.30
N GLY A 68 28.11 26.20 -27.84
CA GLY A 68 28.43 27.59 -28.23
C GLY A 68 29.84 28.02 -27.82
N ILE A 69 30.25 27.71 -26.58
CA ILE A 69 31.60 28.02 -26.06
C ILE A 69 32.66 27.22 -26.82
N SER A 70 32.43 25.91 -27.05
CA SER A 70 33.37 25.06 -27.79
C SER A 70 33.59 25.56 -29.22
N MET A 71 32.53 25.99 -29.89
CA MET A 71 32.64 26.58 -31.24
C MET A 71 33.31 27.94 -31.22
N ALA A 72 33.05 28.81 -30.26
CA ALA A 72 33.74 30.08 -30.11
C ALA A 72 35.24 29.89 -29.88
N ALA A 73 35.62 28.92 -29.04
CA ALA A 73 37.03 28.55 -28.83
C ALA A 73 37.71 28.07 -30.10
N MET A 74 37.02 27.25 -30.91
CA MET A 74 37.55 26.77 -32.21
C MET A 74 37.72 27.87 -33.23
N VAL A 75 36.76 28.79 -33.35
CA VAL A 75 36.88 29.96 -34.22
C VAL A 75 38.04 30.86 -33.78
N GLY A 76 38.18 31.08 -32.47
CA GLY A 76 39.31 31.84 -31.87
C GLY A 76 40.65 31.18 -32.16
N LEU A 77 40.75 29.83 -32.00
CA LEU A 77 41.96 29.08 -32.29
C LEU A 77 42.30 29.16 -33.80
N THR A 78 41.35 29.00 -34.69
CA THR A 78 41.53 29.11 -36.14
C THR A 78 42.02 30.52 -36.53
N TYR A 79 41.48 31.54 -35.89
CA TYR A 79 41.90 32.92 -36.07
C TYR A 79 43.37 33.12 -35.57
N ALA A 80 43.70 32.62 -34.39
CA ALA A 80 45.03 32.72 -33.84
C ALA A 80 46.09 32.01 -34.70
N VAL A 81 45.77 30.81 -35.18
CA VAL A 81 46.67 30.05 -36.09
C VAL A 81 46.85 30.80 -37.41
N SER A 82 45.79 31.35 -38.01
CA SER A 82 45.87 32.15 -39.24
C SER A 82 46.73 33.42 -39.06
N PHE A 83 46.61 34.07 -37.88
CA PHE A 83 47.41 35.22 -37.52
C PHE A 83 48.91 34.89 -37.38
N LEU A 84 49.23 33.80 -36.68
CA LEU A 84 50.62 33.34 -36.48
C LEU A 84 51.28 32.90 -37.75
N MET A 85 50.53 32.32 -38.70
CA MET A 85 51.05 31.90 -40.01
C MET A 85 51.14 33.05 -41.03
N ASN A 86 50.83 34.27 -40.63
CA ASN A 86 50.83 35.48 -41.44
C ASN A 86 49.99 35.34 -42.73
N ASP A 87 48.98 34.47 -42.70
CA ASP A 87 48.08 34.22 -43.84
C ASP A 87 46.88 35.18 -43.77
N SER A 88 47.02 36.31 -44.46
CA SER A 88 45.96 37.36 -44.55
C SER A 88 44.73 36.93 -45.35
N ARG A 89 44.70 35.70 -45.87
CA ARG A 89 43.67 35.22 -46.75
C ARG A 89 42.36 34.83 -46.07
N LEU A 90 42.40 34.42 -44.78
CA LEU A 90 41.19 34.04 -44.07
C LEU A 90 40.44 35.29 -43.59
N PRO A 91 39.24 35.52 -44.12
CA PRO A 91 38.48 36.73 -43.82
C PRO A 91 37.83 36.67 -42.44
N ARG A 92 38.16 37.60 -41.54
CA ARG A 92 37.66 37.68 -40.13
C ARG A 92 36.12 37.62 -40.07
N ALA A 93 35.40 38.34 -40.94
CA ALA A 93 33.94 38.31 -40.96
C ALA A 93 33.39 36.95 -41.42
N GLY A 94 34.11 36.18 -42.26
CA GLY A 94 33.71 34.84 -42.67
C GLY A 94 33.74 33.85 -41.51
N LEU A 95 34.69 33.96 -40.58
CA LEU A 95 34.77 33.13 -39.41
C LEU A 95 33.63 33.38 -38.41
N LEU A 96 33.18 34.63 -38.24
CA LEU A 96 32.01 34.97 -37.45
C LEU A 96 30.71 34.42 -38.06
N ILE A 97 30.53 34.58 -39.39
CA ILE A 97 29.39 34.01 -40.10
C ILE A 97 29.38 32.48 -39.97
N TYR A 98 30.56 31.84 -40.11
CA TYR A 98 30.72 30.39 -39.87
C TYR A 98 30.29 29.99 -38.47
N TRP A 99 30.69 30.73 -37.42
CA TRP A 99 30.31 30.43 -36.06
C TRP A 99 28.77 30.38 -35.89
N PHE A 100 28.07 31.38 -36.41
CA PHE A 100 26.60 31.45 -36.36
C PHE A 100 25.92 30.31 -37.11
N ILE A 101 26.37 30.03 -38.35
CA ILE A 101 25.78 28.96 -39.19
C ILE A 101 26.03 27.60 -38.59
N ALA A 102 27.24 27.32 -38.14
CA ALA A 102 27.58 26.04 -37.54
C ALA A 102 26.92 25.84 -36.17
N PHE A 103 26.81 26.89 -35.36
CA PHE A 103 26.06 26.83 -34.11
C PHE A 103 24.57 26.55 -34.37
N ALA A 104 23.94 27.27 -35.29
CA ALA A 104 22.55 27.02 -35.69
C ALA A 104 22.35 25.59 -36.20
N TYR A 105 23.27 25.08 -37.05
CA TYR A 105 23.25 23.68 -37.51
C TYR A 105 23.30 22.70 -36.36
N VAL A 106 24.25 22.89 -35.44
CA VAL A 106 24.40 22.00 -34.25
C VAL A 106 23.12 21.98 -33.44
N VAL A 107 22.53 23.13 -33.14
CA VAL A 107 21.28 23.24 -32.39
C VAL A 107 20.13 22.58 -33.12
N ILE A 108 19.89 22.99 -34.38
CA ILE A 108 18.73 22.49 -35.16
C ILE A 108 18.84 20.97 -35.38
N SER A 109 20.02 20.45 -35.74
CA SER A 109 20.21 19.01 -36.00
C SER A 109 19.91 18.18 -34.74
N ARG A 110 20.29 18.65 -33.55
CA ARG A 110 20.01 17.95 -32.26
C ARG A 110 18.52 18.00 -31.92
N PHE A 111 17.87 19.16 -32.12
CA PHE A 111 16.42 19.29 -31.95
C PHE A 111 15.61 18.44 -32.92
N LEU A 112 16.01 18.39 -34.20
CA LEU A 112 15.35 17.57 -35.24
C LEU A 112 15.46 16.08 -34.90
N ILE A 113 16.63 15.59 -34.49
CA ILE A 113 16.81 14.19 -34.10
C ILE A 113 15.99 13.86 -32.87
N ARG A 114 15.98 14.75 -31.87
CA ARG A 114 15.11 14.60 -30.68
C ARG A 114 13.63 14.51 -31.05
N ALA A 115 13.17 15.39 -31.96
CA ALA A 115 11.80 15.39 -32.46
C ALA A 115 11.47 14.10 -33.23
N MET A 116 12.42 13.64 -34.07
CA MET A 116 12.27 12.39 -34.83
C MET A 116 12.24 11.15 -33.93
N LEU A 117 13.13 11.07 -32.91
CA LEU A 117 13.12 9.98 -31.93
C LEU A 117 11.83 9.96 -31.12
N ARG A 118 11.33 11.12 -30.68
CA ARG A 118 10.01 11.23 -30.03
C ARG A 118 8.88 10.76 -30.94
N ARG A 119 8.92 11.15 -32.22
CA ARG A 119 7.90 10.76 -33.22
C ARG A 119 7.91 9.25 -33.48
N THR A 120 9.08 8.62 -33.58
CA THR A 120 9.21 7.17 -33.78
C THR A 120 8.80 6.35 -32.54
N GLU A 121 9.03 6.88 -31.32
CA GLU A 121 8.51 6.27 -30.10
C GLU A 121 6.99 6.35 -30.02
N LEU A 122 6.39 7.51 -30.34
CA LEU A 122 4.94 7.68 -30.45
C LEU A 122 4.33 6.74 -31.50
N TRP A 123 4.99 6.56 -32.64
CA TRP A 123 4.54 5.65 -33.72
C TRP A 123 4.67 4.16 -33.34
N ARG A 124 5.67 3.79 -32.55
CA ARG A 124 5.80 2.42 -32.04
C ARG A 124 4.77 2.12 -30.96
N SER A 125 4.42 3.09 -30.13
CA SER A 125 3.38 2.99 -29.11
C SER A 125 1.97 2.94 -29.69
N ALA A 126 1.71 3.66 -30.77
CA ALA A 126 0.41 3.68 -31.44
C ALA A 126 0.03 2.33 -32.11
N ARG A 127 0.95 1.38 -32.18
CA ARG A 127 0.71 0.09 -32.87
C ARG A 127 0.09 -1.01 -32.03
N GLY A 128 -0.28 -0.80 -30.75
CA GLY A 128 -0.83 -1.92 -29.98
C GLY A 128 -1.57 -1.67 -28.69
N ARG A 129 -1.48 -0.48 -28.07
CA ARG A 129 -2.23 -0.20 -26.83
C ARG A 129 -2.83 1.20 -26.86
N PRO A 130 -4.12 1.35 -26.56
CA PRO A 130 -4.71 2.67 -26.41
C PRO A 130 -4.06 3.39 -25.24
N THR A 131 -3.52 4.60 -25.49
CA THR A 131 -3.01 5.50 -24.44
C THR A 131 -4.17 5.91 -23.54
N ARG A 132 -4.07 5.70 -22.24
CA ARG A 132 -5.11 6.11 -21.29
C ARG A 132 -5.07 7.62 -21.08
N ARG A 133 -6.20 8.26 -21.24
CA ARG A 133 -6.35 9.70 -20.99
C ARG A 133 -6.63 9.97 -19.53
N VAL A 134 -5.77 10.72 -18.87
CA VAL A 134 -5.75 10.92 -17.43
C VAL A 134 -6.08 12.36 -17.06
N GLY A 135 -7.08 12.55 -16.20
CA GLY A 135 -7.32 13.81 -15.49
C GLY A 135 -6.57 13.80 -14.14
N ILE A 136 -5.89 14.87 -13.79
CA ILE A 136 -5.17 15.00 -12.53
C ILE A 136 -6.01 15.86 -11.58
N PHE A 137 -6.41 15.30 -10.43
CA PHE A 137 -7.08 16.06 -9.37
C PHE A 137 -6.06 16.67 -8.42
N GLY A 138 -5.99 17.99 -8.37
CA GLY A 138 -5.03 18.80 -7.63
C GLY A 138 -4.01 19.46 -8.56
N ALA A 139 -4.11 20.78 -8.75
CA ALA A 139 -3.21 21.60 -9.56
C ALA A 139 -2.04 22.19 -8.71
N GLY A 140 -1.66 21.51 -7.62
CA GLY A 140 -0.53 21.87 -6.75
C GLY A 140 0.78 21.20 -7.18
N GLU A 141 1.78 21.27 -6.27
CA GLU A 141 3.14 20.74 -6.49
C GLU A 141 3.14 19.24 -6.87
N ALA A 142 2.35 18.42 -6.17
CA ALA A 142 2.24 16.99 -6.45
C ALA A 142 1.65 16.70 -7.83
N GLY A 143 0.62 17.45 -8.23
CA GLY A 143 0.03 17.37 -9.57
C GLY A 143 1.01 17.78 -10.65
N PHE A 144 1.80 18.83 -10.42
CA PHE A 144 2.87 19.27 -11.32
C PHE A 144 3.91 18.18 -11.56
N GLN A 145 4.43 17.56 -10.48
CA GLN A 145 5.41 16.49 -10.58
C GLN A 145 4.84 15.29 -11.33
N LEU A 146 3.57 14.94 -11.06
CA LEU A 146 2.86 13.86 -11.73
C LEU A 146 2.66 14.13 -13.22
N ALA A 147 2.21 15.32 -13.60
CA ALA A 147 2.04 15.71 -15.02
C ALA A 147 3.37 15.62 -15.80
N ASN A 148 4.47 16.07 -15.17
CA ASN A 148 5.79 15.96 -15.77
C ASN A 148 6.26 14.49 -15.89
N ALA A 149 5.97 13.64 -14.90
CA ALA A 149 6.26 12.21 -14.98
C ALA A 149 5.45 11.53 -16.10
N MET A 150 4.18 11.92 -16.30
CA MET A 150 3.32 11.40 -17.37
C MET A 150 3.78 11.84 -18.76
N ARG A 151 4.40 13.01 -18.92
CA ARG A 151 4.98 13.43 -20.22
C ARG A 151 6.04 12.46 -20.75
N ALA A 152 6.70 11.72 -19.88
CA ALA A 152 7.68 10.71 -20.27
C ALA A 152 7.07 9.30 -20.41
N SER A 153 5.80 9.13 -20.08
CA SER A 153 5.06 7.87 -20.19
C SER A 153 4.53 7.66 -21.59
N VAL A 154 4.47 6.39 -22.00
CA VAL A 154 3.93 5.96 -23.29
C VAL A 154 2.48 5.51 -23.16
N ASP A 155 2.10 5.03 -21.97
CA ASP A 155 0.82 4.40 -21.71
C ASP A 155 -0.23 5.37 -21.13
N HIS A 156 0.19 6.55 -20.62
CA HIS A 156 -0.70 7.52 -19.97
C HIS A 156 -0.45 8.93 -20.50
N GLU A 157 -1.53 9.64 -20.83
CA GLU A 157 -1.52 11.02 -21.29
C GLU A 157 -2.31 11.89 -20.32
N ALA A 158 -1.64 12.84 -19.65
CA ALA A 158 -2.33 13.86 -18.86
C ALA A 158 -3.06 14.83 -19.78
N VAL A 159 -4.36 15.05 -19.57
CA VAL A 159 -5.22 15.85 -20.45
C VAL A 159 -5.63 17.17 -19.79
N CYS A 160 -5.87 17.16 -18.48
CA CYS A 160 -6.27 18.34 -17.73
C CYS A 160 -6.00 18.17 -16.24
N PHE A 161 -6.12 19.29 -15.51
CA PHE A 161 -6.23 19.30 -14.06
C PHE A 161 -7.67 19.58 -13.63
N PHE A 162 -8.04 19.06 -12.46
CA PHE A 162 -9.23 19.44 -11.71
C PHE A 162 -8.81 19.99 -10.35
N ASP A 163 -9.36 21.11 -9.92
CA ASP A 163 -9.08 21.68 -8.60
C ASP A 163 -10.35 22.26 -7.97
N ASP A 164 -10.42 22.27 -6.63
CA ASP A 164 -11.51 22.91 -5.86
C ASP A 164 -11.31 24.44 -5.73
N ASP A 165 -10.14 24.95 -6.08
CA ASP A 165 -9.86 26.39 -6.03
C ASP A 165 -10.38 27.09 -7.29
N LEU A 166 -11.42 27.91 -7.10
CA LEU A 166 -12.02 28.71 -8.17
C LEU A 166 -11.04 29.69 -8.84
N SER A 167 -10.01 30.12 -8.12
CA SER A 167 -9.01 31.06 -8.68
C SER A 167 -8.16 30.43 -9.78
N LEU A 168 -8.09 29.09 -9.84
CA LEU A 168 -7.34 28.35 -10.84
C LEU A 168 -8.19 27.95 -12.05
N ASP A 169 -9.52 28.16 -12.03
CA ASP A 169 -10.40 27.76 -13.13
C ASP A 169 -10.02 28.50 -14.43
N ASN A 170 -10.00 27.77 -15.53
CA ASN A 170 -9.59 28.23 -16.86
C ASN A 170 -8.13 28.74 -16.98
N HIS A 171 -7.28 28.51 -15.98
CA HIS A 171 -5.85 28.73 -16.10
C HIS A 171 -5.18 27.52 -16.79
N THR A 172 -3.98 27.76 -17.30
CA THR A 172 -3.16 26.70 -17.92
C THR A 172 -1.97 26.42 -17.00
N PHE A 173 -1.81 25.16 -16.60
CA PHE A 173 -0.71 24.72 -15.78
C PHE A 173 0.05 23.60 -16.50
N THR A 174 1.35 23.78 -16.77
CA THR A 174 2.15 22.84 -17.58
C THR A 174 1.56 22.52 -18.96
N ASP A 175 1.05 23.51 -19.67
CA ASP A 175 0.35 23.40 -20.95
C ASP A 175 -0.97 22.59 -20.91
N LEU A 176 -1.49 22.27 -19.71
CA LEU A 176 -2.75 21.59 -19.51
C LEU A 176 -3.78 22.55 -18.88
N PRO A 177 -5.04 22.52 -19.31
CA PRO A 177 -6.09 23.35 -18.74
C PRO A 177 -6.45 22.88 -17.32
N VAL A 178 -6.75 23.82 -16.43
CA VAL A 178 -7.30 23.57 -15.10
C VAL A 178 -8.78 23.86 -15.13
N PHE A 179 -9.59 22.92 -14.63
CA PHE A 179 -11.04 23.06 -14.50
C PHE A 179 -11.46 22.97 -13.04
N HIS A 180 -12.37 23.84 -12.65
CA HIS A 180 -12.99 23.71 -11.34
C HIS A 180 -13.83 22.42 -11.24
N THR A 181 -13.87 21.81 -10.05
CA THR A 181 -14.53 20.50 -9.83
C THR A 181 -16.04 20.49 -10.12
N SER A 182 -16.71 21.66 -10.14
CA SER A 182 -18.12 21.76 -10.56
C SER A 182 -18.34 21.37 -12.03
N ARG A 183 -17.35 21.55 -12.88
CA ARG A 183 -17.38 21.25 -14.33
C ARG A 183 -16.83 19.85 -14.66
N MET A 184 -16.46 19.09 -13.65
CA MET A 184 -15.76 17.82 -13.81
C MET A 184 -16.57 16.83 -14.66
N ARG A 185 -17.87 16.65 -14.39
CA ARG A 185 -18.73 15.72 -15.12
C ARG A 185 -18.72 16.00 -16.64
N GLU A 186 -18.86 17.28 -17.01
CA GLU A 186 -18.85 17.72 -18.40
C GLU A 186 -17.49 17.47 -19.07
N GLN A 187 -16.40 17.81 -18.35
CA GLN A 187 -15.07 17.70 -18.93
C GLN A 187 -14.58 16.26 -19.03
N LEU A 188 -14.96 15.37 -18.10
CA LEU A 188 -14.67 13.94 -18.18
C LEU A 188 -15.23 13.33 -19.47
N GLN A 189 -16.45 13.68 -19.83
CA GLN A 189 -17.09 13.21 -21.07
C GLN A 189 -16.50 13.89 -22.31
N ARG A 190 -16.35 15.22 -22.29
CA ARG A 190 -15.88 16.00 -23.43
C ARG A 190 -14.43 15.63 -23.82
N LEU A 191 -13.59 15.43 -22.85
CA LEU A 191 -12.18 15.10 -23.06
C LEU A 191 -11.93 13.59 -23.16
N GLY A 192 -12.95 12.75 -22.98
CA GLY A 192 -12.81 11.29 -23.03
C GLY A 192 -11.78 10.78 -22.01
N ILE A 193 -11.89 11.19 -20.75
CA ILE A 193 -10.95 10.82 -19.69
C ILE A 193 -11.29 9.41 -19.20
N ASP A 194 -10.30 8.50 -19.29
CA ASP A 194 -10.42 7.11 -18.86
C ASP A 194 -10.16 6.93 -17.37
N GLU A 195 -9.31 7.81 -16.81
CA GLU A 195 -8.80 7.66 -15.45
C GLU A 195 -8.59 9.02 -14.78
N VAL A 196 -8.89 9.13 -13.49
CA VAL A 196 -8.57 10.31 -12.68
C VAL A 196 -7.55 9.92 -11.60
N VAL A 197 -6.45 10.66 -11.51
CA VAL A 197 -5.45 10.46 -10.46
C VAL A 197 -5.53 11.56 -9.42
N LEU A 198 -5.81 11.19 -8.16
CA LEU A 198 -5.84 12.11 -7.04
C LEU A 198 -4.41 12.46 -6.60
N ALA A 199 -3.93 13.64 -6.98
CA ALA A 199 -2.57 14.13 -6.75
C ALA A 199 -2.50 15.15 -5.61
N VAL A 200 -3.16 14.85 -4.48
CA VAL A 200 -3.19 15.73 -3.30
C VAL A 200 -2.83 14.92 -2.05
N PRO A 201 -1.54 14.58 -1.85
CA PRO A 201 -1.08 13.74 -0.75
C PRO A 201 -1.22 14.39 0.64
N SER A 202 -1.40 15.71 0.70
CA SER A 202 -1.57 16.49 1.95
C SER A 202 -3.01 16.62 2.44
N LEU A 203 -3.99 16.07 1.71
CA LEU A 203 -5.40 16.16 2.12
C LEU A 203 -5.66 15.40 3.42
N SER A 204 -6.52 16.01 4.28
CA SER A 204 -7.09 15.29 5.41
C SER A 204 -7.90 14.08 4.92
N PRO A 205 -7.94 12.99 5.70
CA PRO A 205 -8.67 11.77 5.33
C PRO A 205 -10.15 12.02 5.01
N ASP A 206 -10.83 12.88 5.78
CA ASP A 206 -12.24 13.21 5.54
C ASP A 206 -12.47 13.96 4.22
N ARG A 207 -11.57 14.88 3.88
CA ARG A 207 -11.65 15.61 2.61
C ARG A 207 -11.31 14.69 1.44
N ARG A 208 -10.33 13.79 1.61
CA ARG A 208 -10.00 12.76 0.63
C ARG A 208 -11.21 11.85 0.37
N LYS A 209 -11.87 11.36 1.42
CA LYS A 209 -13.08 10.54 1.33
C LYS A 209 -14.16 11.25 0.53
N ARG A 210 -14.51 12.50 0.86
CA ARG A 210 -15.53 13.28 0.14
C ARG A 210 -15.22 13.45 -1.35
N ILE A 211 -13.95 13.64 -1.70
CA ILE A 211 -13.53 13.77 -3.10
C ILE A 211 -13.67 12.42 -3.81
N LEU A 212 -13.22 11.34 -3.18
CA LEU A 212 -13.35 9.98 -3.73
C LEU A 212 -14.81 9.58 -3.93
N ASP A 213 -15.68 9.82 -2.95
CA ASP A 213 -17.13 9.58 -3.05
C ASP A 213 -17.77 10.37 -4.20
N LYS A 214 -17.26 11.59 -4.47
CA LYS A 214 -17.71 12.41 -5.60
C LYS A 214 -17.23 11.86 -6.94
N LEU A 215 -15.96 11.41 -7.01
CA LEU A 215 -15.34 10.87 -8.21
C LEU A 215 -15.96 9.52 -8.64
N HIS A 216 -16.23 8.65 -7.68
CA HIS A 216 -16.85 7.34 -7.94
C HIS A 216 -18.20 7.44 -8.63
N ARG A 217 -18.99 8.51 -8.36
CA ARG A 217 -20.26 8.74 -9.06
C ARG A 217 -20.15 8.98 -10.57
N TYR A 218 -18.95 9.25 -11.06
CA TYR A 218 -18.71 9.53 -12.48
C TYR A 218 -18.31 8.32 -13.32
N ALA A 219 -18.32 7.10 -12.75
CA ALA A 219 -17.95 5.85 -13.41
C ALA A 219 -16.58 5.93 -14.14
N VAL A 220 -15.61 6.61 -13.53
CA VAL A 220 -14.24 6.77 -14.01
C VAL A 220 -13.31 6.01 -13.09
N SER A 221 -12.31 5.33 -13.65
CA SER A 221 -11.26 4.70 -12.84
C SER A 221 -10.52 5.76 -12.02
N VAL A 222 -10.45 5.57 -10.70
CA VAL A 222 -9.77 6.51 -9.80
C VAL A 222 -8.52 5.87 -9.22
N ARG A 223 -7.40 6.56 -9.33
CA ARG A 223 -6.14 6.23 -8.67
C ARG A 223 -5.69 7.35 -7.75
N THR A 224 -4.77 7.05 -6.88
CA THR A 224 -4.25 8.03 -5.91
C THR A 224 -2.74 7.95 -5.78
N LEU A 225 -2.15 9.07 -5.37
CA LEU A 225 -0.78 9.08 -4.84
C LEU A 225 -0.77 8.67 -3.38
N PRO A 226 0.31 8.02 -2.89
CA PRO A 226 0.55 7.80 -1.47
C PRO A 226 0.53 9.11 -0.69
N THR A 227 0.26 9.03 0.61
CA THR A 227 0.36 10.19 1.50
C THR A 227 1.82 10.67 1.63
N LEU A 228 2.03 11.90 2.08
CA LEU A 228 3.38 12.45 2.30
C LEU A 228 4.22 11.59 3.25
N LEU A 229 3.58 10.91 4.21
CA LEU A 229 4.23 9.99 5.15
C LEU A 229 4.69 8.68 4.50
N GLU A 230 4.03 8.26 3.42
CA GLU A 230 4.37 7.04 2.65
C GLU A 230 5.43 7.30 1.56
N LEU A 231 5.68 8.57 1.21
CA LEU A 231 6.66 8.97 0.19
C LEU A 231 8.06 9.13 0.82
N VAL A 232 8.87 8.09 0.78
CA VAL A 232 10.23 8.04 1.38
C VAL A 232 11.14 9.13 0.81
N ASP A 233 11.08 9.42 -0.49
CA ASP A 233 11.99 10.35 -1.19
C ASP A 233 11.33 11.65 -1.67
N ARG A 234 10.07 11.91 -1.31
CA ARG A 234 9.27 13.05 -1.80
C ARG A 234 9.24 13.24 -3.33
N LYS A 235 9.72 12.26 -4.11
CA LYS A 235 9.67 12.27 -5.57
C LYS A 235 8.48 11.46 -6.07
N ILE A 236 7.62 12.12 -6.84
CA ILE A 236 6.46 11.50 -7.46
C ILE A 236 6.88 10.97 -8.83
N THR A 237 6.69 9.67 -9.05
CA THR A 237 6.95 8.97 -10.31
C THR A 237 5.68 8.26 -10.77
N MET A 238 5.66 7.75 -12.02
CA MET A 238 4.55 6.91 -12.50
C MET A 238 4.32 5.66 -11.63
N GLN A 239 5.37 5.13 -11.02
CA GLN A 239 5.29 3.98 -10.11
C GLN A 239 4.65 4.33 -8.75
N SER A 240 4.58 5.61 -8.41
CA SER A 240 3.89 6.08 -7.19
C SER A 240 2.37 6.05 -7.32
N ILE A 241 1.82 5.92 -8.52
CA ILE A 241 0.38 5.83 -8.73
C ILE A 241 -0.09 4.44 -8.31
N ARG A 242 -1.04 4.41 -7.37
CA ARG A 242 -1.68 3.16 -6.91
C ARG A 242 -3.19 3.24 -7.02
N GLU A 243 -3.83 2.10 -7.09
CA GLU A 243 -5.29 2.02 -6.96
C GLU A 243 -5.74 2.57 -5.60
N VAL A 244 -6.91 3.20 -5.58
CA VAL A 244 -7.56 3.59 -4.33
C VAL A 244 -7.89 2.32 -3.57
N LYS A 245 -7.41 2.24 -2.34
CA LYS A 245 -7.72 1.12 -1.45
C LYS A 245 -8.92 1.46 -0.57
N VAL A 246 -9.61 0.45 -0.10
CA VAL A 246 -10.73 0.62 0.85
C VAL A 246 -10.28 1.39 2.11
N GLU A 247 -9.01 1.24 2.46
CA GLU A 247 -8.37 1.96 3.57
C GLU A 247 -8.40 3.49 3.38
N ASP A 248 -8.28 3.97 2.14
CA ASP A 248 -8.30 5.41 1.82
C ASP A 248 -9.69 6.04 2.06
N LEU A 249 -10.75 5.22 2.13
CA LEU A 249 -12.15 5.65 2.28
C LEU A 249 -12.64 5.70 3.73
N LEU A 250 -11.91 5.09 4.66
CA LEU A 250 -12.35 5.06 6.07
C LEU A 250 -12.17 6.39 6.79
N GLY A 251 -11.48 7.36 6.17
CA GLY A 251 -11.36 8.72 6.71
C GLY A 251 -10.59 8.81 8.03
N ARG A 252 -9.88 7.74 8.44
CA ARG A 252 -9.18 7.72 9.73
C ARG A 252 -7.75 8.29 9.59
N PRO A 253 -7.43 9.39 10.31
CA PRO A 253 -6.07 9.94 10.28
C PRO A 253 -5.09 8.95 10.95
N ALA A 254 -3.98 8.69 10.26
CA ALA A 254 -2.87 7.94 10.86
C ALA A 254 -2.25 8.79 11.99
N VAL A 255 -2.13 8.21 13.17
CA VAL A 255 -1.43 8.83 14.30
C VAL A 255 0.01 8.33 14.29
N PRO A 256 1.02 9.24 14.23
CA PRO A 256 2.40 8.81 14.27
C PRO A 256 2.73 8.14 15.62
N PRO A 257 3.60 7.12 15.63
CA PRO A 257 3.98 6.46 16.88
C PRO A 257 4.72 7.44 17.80
N ARG A 258 4.49 7.28 19.11
CA ARG A 258 5.35 7.91 20.12
C ARG A 258 6.65 7.10 20.20
N GLU A 259 7.73 7.59 19.62
CA GLU A 259 8.99 6.85 19.47
C GLU A 259 9.52 6.26 20.76
N ALA A 260 9.43 7.00 21.88
CA ALA A 260 9.88 6.52 23.19
C ALA A 260 9.13 5.26 23.66
N LEU A 261 7.79 5.20 23.45
CA LEU A 261 6.99 4.03 23.78
C LEU A 261 7.25 2.91 22.79
N PHE A 262 7.37 3.25 21.51
CA PHE A 262 7.57 2.28 20.44
C PHE A 262 8.90 1.54 20.58
N ALA A 263 9.97 2.23 21.00
CA ALA A 263 11.29 1.65 21.21
C ALA A 263 11.45 0.86 22.52
N LYS A 264 10.68 1.17 23.59
CA LYS A 264 10.89 0.64 24.94
C LYS A 264 10.93 -0.89 25.03
N CYS A 265 10.04 -1.57 24.33
CA CYS A 265 9.93 -3.03 24.32
C CYS A 265 10.56 -3.70 23.10
N THR A 266 11.16 -2.93 22.17
CA THR A 266 11.60 -3.44 20.87
C THR A 266 13.06 -3.11 20.55
N HIS A 267 13.52 -1.87 20.82
CA HIS A 267 14.86 -1.43 20.46
C HIS A 267 15.94 -2.18 21.26
N ARG A 268 16.90 -2.82 20.56
CA ARG A 268 17.97 -3.65 21.14
C ARG A 268 17.48 -4.79 22.05
N LYS A 269 16.21 -5.19 21.93
CA LYS A 269 15.61 -6.31 22.66
C LYS A 269 15.59 -7.57 21.81
N VAL A 270 15.52 -8.73 22.47
CA VAL A 270 15.15 -9.98 21.82
C VAL A 270 13.63 -10.09 21.89
N VAL A 271 12.99 -10.00 20.74
CA VAL A 271 11.54 -10.01 20.63
C VAL A 271 11.08 -11.30 19.96
N MET A 272 10.09 -11.97 20.56
CA MET A 272 9.42 -13.13 19.99
C MET A 272 7.99 -12.77 19.59
N VAL A 273 7.61 -13.12 18.37
CA VAL A 273 6.23 -12.98 17.88
C VAL A 273 5.69 -14.38 17.60
N THR A 274 4.62 -14.77 18.27
CA THR A 274 3.89 -16.02 17.99
C THR A 274 2.75 -15.72 17.04
N GLY A 275 2.42 -16.66 16.14
CA GLY A 275 1.52 -16.36 15.04
C GLY A 275 2.13 -15.36 14.05
N ALA A 276 3.46 -15.45 13.88
CA ALA A 276 4.27 -14.51 13.10
C ALA A 276 3.84 -14.45 11.61
N GLY A 277 3.30 -15.54 11.06
CA GLY A 277 2.79 -15.59 9.68
C GLY A 277 1.38 -15.03 9.51
N GLY A 278 0.67 -14.74 10.62
CA GLY A 278 -0.67 -14.13 10.58
C GLY A 278 -0.65 -12.65 10.16
N SER A 279 -1.82 -12.08 9.86
CA SER A 279 -1.94 -10.68 9.41
C SER A 279 -1.39 -9.67 10.43
N ILE A 280 -1.72 -9.82 11.71
CA ILE A 280 -1.19 -8.96 12.79
C ILE A 280 0.25 -9.35 13.14
N GLY A 281 0.54 -10.65 13.25
CA GLY A 281 1.88 -11.13 13.62
C GLY A 281 2.95 -10.70 12.63
N SER A 282 2.69 -10.81 11.32
CA SER A 282 3.64 -10.39 10.28
C SER A 282 3.88 -8.88 10.30
N GLU A 283 2.85 -8.09 10.56
CA GLU A 283 2.99 -6.65 10.68
C GLU A 283 3.73 -6.23 11.95
N LEU A 284 3.45 -6.89 13.08
CA LEU A 284 4.24 -6.71 14.30
C LEU A 284 5.72 -7.00 14.04
N CYS A 285 6.03 -8.08 13.31
CA CYS A 285 7.41 -8.40 12.94
C CYS A 285 8.06 -7.30 12.09
N ARG A 286 7.35 -6.74 11.11
CA ARG A 286 7.86 -5.62 10.28
C ARG A 286 8.15 -4.40 11.14
N GLN A 287 7.19 -4.01 11.98
CA GLN A 287 7.34 -2.82 12.81
C GLN A 287 8.42 -2.98 13.89
N VAL A 288 8.52 -4.15 14.52
CA VAL A 288 9.63 -4.46 15.42
C VAL A 288 10.96 -4.39 14.68
N ALA A 289 11.04 -4.88 13.44
CA ALA A 289 12.28 -4.84 12.66
C ALA A 289 12.75 -3.40 12.37
N THR A 290 11.84 -2.42 12.19
CA THR A 290 12.20 -1.00 12.05
C THR A 290 12.94 -0.44 13.28
N GLN A 291 12.70 -1.02 14.47
CA GLN A 291 13.28 -0.59 15.74
C GLN A 291 14.64 -1.22 16.03
N GLN A 292 15.24 -1.92 15.07
CA GLN A 292 16.55 -2.56 15.21
C GLN A 292 16.66 -3.43 16.48
N PRO A 293 15.84 -4.48 16.61
CA PRO A 293 15.90 -5.41 17.73
C PRO A 293 17.25 -6.13 17.73
N ARG A 294 17.72 -6.57 18.92
CA ARG A 294 18.90 -7.41 19.03
C ARG A 294 18.72 -8.74 18.30
N LYS A 295 17.51 -9.29 18.31
CA LYS A 295 17.05 -10.47 17.56
C LYS A 295 15.53 -10.48 17.47
N LEU A 296 14.98 -10.95 16.35
CA LEU A 296 13.55 -11.19 16.18
C LEU A 296 13.29 -12.68 15.95
N ILE A 297 12.50 -13.29 16.84
CA ILE A 297 12.12 -14.71 16.79
C ILE A 297 10.70 -14.78 16.19
N LEU A 298 10.60 -15.46 15.06
CA LEU A 298 9.35 -15.70 14.35
C LEU A 298 8.87 -17.11 14.71
N PHE A 299 7.73 -17.24 15.36
CA PHE A 299 7.18 -18.53 15.77
C PHE A 299 5.78 -18.73 15.18
N ASP A 300 5.61 -19.75 14.37
CA ASP A 300 4.33 -20.07 13.74
C ASP A 300 4.21 -21.57 13.49
N HIS A 301 2.98 -22.10 13.45
CA HIS A 301 2.73 -23.50 13.08
C HIS A 301 2.65 -23.70 11.56
N SER A 302 2.41 -22.63 10.81
CA SER A 302 2.32 -22.67 9.35
C SER A 302 3.70 -22.43 8.72
N GLU A 303 4.28 -23.48 8.14
CA GLU A 303 5.56 -23.37 7.40
C GLU A 303 5.50 -22.30 6.31
N TRP A 304 4.48 -22.37 5.46
CA TRP A 304 4.32 -21.42 4.36
C TRP A 304 4.24 -19.95 4.81
N ALA A 305 3.40 -19.68 5.80
CA ALA A 305 3.24 -18.32 6.30
C ALA A 305 4.53 -17.80 6.98
N LEU A 306 5.23 -18.68 7.71
CA LEU A 306 6.50 -18.36 8.33
C LEU A 306 7.60 -18.07 7.29
N TYR A 307 7.68 -18.89 6.24
CA TYR A 307 8.61 -18.69 5.13
C TYR A 307 8.38 -17.34 4.46
N MET A 308 7.13 -17.00 4.15
CA MET A 308 6.79 -15.75 3.48
C MET A 308 7.19 -14.51 4.30
N VAL A 309 6.93 -14.51 5.60
CA VAL A 309 7.30 -13.38 6.47
C VAL A 309 8.81 -13.30 6.67
N GLU A 310 9.50 -14.42 6.76
CA GLU A 310 10.96 -14.45 6.87
C GLU A 310 11.63 -13.86 5.61
N GLN A 311 11.17 -14.26 4.41
CA GLN A 311 11.69 -13.72 3.15
C GLN A 311 11.43 -12.21 3.01
N ASP A 312 10.25 -11.75 3.39
CA ASP A 312 9.91 -10.33 3.39
C ASP A 312 10.85 -9.52 4.31
N LEU A 313 11.04 -10.01 5.54
CA LEU A 313 11.92 -9.34 6.51
C LEU A 313 13.41 -9.37 6.10
N ARG A 314 13.90 -10.49 5.55
CA ARG A 314 15.30 -10.56 5.06
C ARG A 314 15.56 -9.58 3.92
N ARG A 315 14.55 -9.37 3.04
CA ARG A 315 14.64 -8.44 1.92
C ARG A 315 14.65 -6.99 2.37
N ASN A 316 13.73 -6.64 3.28
CA ASN A 316 13.47 -5.25 3.66
C ASN A 316 14.32 -4.79 4.86
N PHE A 317 14.79 -5.72 5.71
CA PHE A 317 15.57 -5.45 6.93
C PHE A 317 16.78 -6.39 7.04
N PRO A 318 17.73 -6.36 6.09
CA PRO A 318 18.84 -7.32 6.02
C PRO A 318 19.78 -7.27 7.24
N GLY A 319 19.76 -6.18 8.00
CA GLY A 319 20.58 -6.01 9.20
C GLY A 319 19.97 -6.59 10.48
N VAL A 320 18.72 -7.08 10.47
CA VAL A 320 18.05 -7.62 11.66
C VAL A 320 18.32 -9.12 11.78
N PRO A 321 18.90 -9.59 12.92
CA PRO A 321 19.06 -11.03 13.16
C PRO A 321 17.69 -11.71 13.34
N LEU A 322 17.36 -12.64 12.45
CA LEU A 322 16.08 -13.38 12.44
C LEU A 322 16.31 -14.82 12.88
N LEU A 323 15.34 -15.35 13.64
CA LEU A 323 15.25 -16.77 14.02
C LEU A 323 13.84 -17.28 13.77
N ALA A 324 13.62 -17.99 12.66
CA ALA A 324 12.35 -18.64 12.36
C ALA A 324 12.26 -20.01 13.04
N ARG A 325 11.12 -20.31 13.66
CA ARG A 325 10.82 -21.56 14.36
C ARG A 325 9.40 -22.02 14.03
N ILE A 326 9.29 -23.21 13.47
CA ILE A 326 7.99 -23.88 13.25
C ILE A 326 7.60 -24.58 14.53
N GLY A 327 6.37 -24.35 14.98
CA GLY A 327 5.84 -25.01 16.17
C GLY A 327 4.46 -24.53 16.57
N SER A 328 3.75 -25.37 17.32
CA SER A 328 2.46 -25.02 17.92
C SER A 328 2.68 -24.32 19.26
N VAL A 329 1.94 -23.24 19.53
CA VAL A 329 1.91 -22.59 20.86
C VAL A 329 1.36 -23.51 21.95
N CYS A 330 0.66 -24.58 21.60
CA CYS A 330 0.17 -25.60 22.53
C CYS A 330 1.27 -26.58 23.00
N ASP A 331 2.39 -26.64 22.26
CA ASP A 331 3.53 -27.47 22.60
C ASP A 331 4.56 -26.71 23.43
N ALA A 332 4.55 -26.97 24.72
CA ALA A 332 5.46 -26.34 25.69
C ALA A 332 6.94 -26.60 25.35
N ASN A 333 7.26 -27.78 24.79
CA ASN A 333 8.64 -28.12 24.43
C ASN A 333 9.10 -27.34 23.19
N ALA A 334 8.23 -27.19 22.18
CA ALA A 334 8.52 -26.39 21.00
C ALA A 334 8.74 -24.91 21.37
N VAL A 335 7.88 -24.34 22.23
CA VAL A 335 8.01 -22.97 22.72
C VAL A 335 9.30 -22.81 23.54
N ALA A 336 9.58 -23.75 24.48
CA ALA A 336 10.80 -23.73 25.28
C ALA A 336 12.07 -23.81 24.38
N ALA A 337 12.08 -24.68 23.39
CA ALA A 337 13.19 -24.81 22.45
C ALA A 337 13.43 -23.53 21.63
N ALA A 338 12.37 -22.80 21.25
CA ALA A 338 12.47 -21.52 20.57
C ALA A 338 13.06 -20.42 21.46
N MET A 339 12.86 -20.49 22.79
CA MET A 339 13.31 -19.49 23.75
C MET A 339 14.66 -19.83 24.39
N GLN A 340 15.04 -21.12 24.43
CA GLN A 340 16.23 -21.59 25.09
C GLN A 340 17.49 -20.91 24.55
N GLY A 341 18.30 -20.31 25.45
CA GLY A 341 19.53 -19.60 25.12
C GLY A 341 19.35 -18.25 24.42
N GLN A 342 18.10 -17.81 24.18
CA GLN A 342 17.85 -16.57 23.44
C GLN A 342 17.71 -15.31 24.32
N GLN A 343 17.45 -15.45 25.64
CA GLN A 343 17.19 -14.33 26.55
C GLN A 343 16.08 -13.41 26.00
N VAL A 344 14.90 -13.98 25.80
CA VAL A 344 13.75 -13.24 25.24
C VAL A 344 13.31 -12.14 26.19
N ASP A 345 13.32 -10.89 25.72
CA ASP A 345 12.88 -9.72 26.50
C ASP A 345 11.37 -9.47 26.37
N THR A 346 10.82 -9.64 25.14
CA THR A 346 9.43 -9.30 24.86
C THR A 346 8.77 -10.39 24.03
N ILE A 347 7.52 -10.75 24.38
CA ILE A 347 6.68 -11.63 23.58
C ILE A 347 5.41 -10.89 23.14
N TYR A 348 5.12 -10.92 21.83
CA TYR A 348 3.80 -10.57 21.30
C TYR A 348 3.08 -11.85 20.90
N HIS A 349 2.03 -12.20 21.63
CA HIS A 349 1.28 -13.43 21.41
C HIS A 349 0.08 -13.18 20.50
N ALA A 350 0.30 -13.34 19.17
CA ALA A 350 -0.73 -13.17 18.13
C ALA A 350 -1.27 -14.49 17.56
N ALA A 351 -0.78 -15.64 18.01
CA ALA A 351 -1.26 -16.95 17.60
C ALA A 351 -2.67 -17.21 18.16
N ALA A 352 -3.67 -17.31 17.30
CA ALA A 352 -5.04 -17.67 17.68
C ALA A 352 -5.85 -18.11 16.45
N TYR A 353 -6.84 -18.97 16.64
CA TYR A 353 -7.91 -19.19 15.66
C TYR A 353 -8.98 -18.11 15.86
N LYS A 354 -9.34 -17.41 14.78
CA LYS A 354 -10.20 -16.21 14.83
C LYS A 354 -11.52 -16.32 14.05
N HIS A 355 -11.65 -17.32 13.17
CA HIS A 355 -12.84 -17.48 12.33
C HIS A 355 -13.98 -18.08 13.14
N VAL A 356 -14.95 -17.25 13.52
CA VAL A 356 -16.07 -17.65 14.38
C VAL A 356 -16.75 -18.93 13.87
N PRO A 357 -17.21 -19.04 12.62
CA PRO A 357 -17.89 -20.26 12.16
C PRO A 357 -17.02 -21.53 12.22
N LEU A 358 -15.72 -21.40 11.92
CA LEU A 358 -14.81 -22.53 11.99
C LEU A 358 -14.54 -22.98 13.42
N VAL A 359 -14.41 -22.04 14.34
CA VAL A 359 -14.19 -22.37 15.77
C VAL A 359 -15.46 -22.96 16.38
N GLU A 360 -16.64 -22.46 16.03
CA GLU A 360 -17.93 -23.04 16.46
C GLU A 360 -18.08 -24.49 16.00
N SER A 361 -17.69 -24.81 14.76
CA SER A 361 -17.73 -26.18 14.23
C SER A 361 -16.57 -27.06 14.71
N ASN A 362 -15.59 -26.50 15.43
CA ASN A 362 -14.39 -27.18 15.89
C ASN A 362 -13.99 -26.70 17.30
N MET A 363 -14.94 -26.73 18.23
CA MET A 363 -14.77 -26.17 19.58
C MET A 363 -13.54 -26.71 20.33
N PRO A 364 -13.27 -28.04 20.35
CA PRO A 364 -12.10 -28.59 21.03
C PRO A 364 -10.79 -27.98 20.52
N GLU A 365 -10.63 -27.87 19.20
CA GLU A 365 -9.42 -27.34 18.59
C GLU A 365 -9.28 -25.82 18.83
N GLY A 366 -10.42 -25.08 18.78
CA GLY A 366 -10.47 -23.65 19.10
C GLY A 366 -10.03 -23.36 20.54
N ILE A 367 -10.56 -24.10 21.49
CA ILE A 367 -10.21 -24.01 22.91
C ILE A 367 -8.74 -24.41 23.12
N ARG A 368 -8.27 -25.54 22.57
CA ARG A 368 -6.86 -25.93 22.71
C ARG A 368 -5.93 -24.86 22.19
N ASN A 369 -6.14 -24.39 20.97
CA ASN A 369 -5.24 -23.41 20.37
C ASN A 369 -5.25 -22.08 21.13
N ASN A 370 -6.43 -21.55 21.45
CA ASN A 370 -6.54 -20.19 22.00
C ASN A 370 -6.31 -20.17 23.52
N VAL A 371 -6.77 -21.20 24.26
CA VAL A 371 -6.69 -21.23 25.71
C VAL A 371 -5.40 -21.94 26.17
N LEU A 372 -5.16 -23.20 25.75
CA LEU A 372 -3.95 -23.92 26.12
C LEU A 372 -2.70 -23.24 25.56
N GLY A 373 -2.78 -22.76 24.30
CA GLY A 373 -1.67 -21.99 23.69
C GLY A 373 -1.32 -20.74 24.51
N SER A 374 -2.33 -19.98 24.96
CA SER A 374 -2.10 -18.80 25.81
C SER A 374 -1.55 -19.17 27.19
N LEU A 375 -2.04 -20.24 27.79
CA LEU A 375 -1.52 -20.78 29.07
C LEU A 375 -0.05 -21.20 28.95
N THR A 376 0.29 -21.89 27.87
CA THR A 376 1.66 -22.32 27.57
C THR A 376 2.59 -21.11 27.41
N ILE A 377 2.19 -20.11 26.65
CA ILE A 377 2.98 -18.88 26.46
C ILE A 377 3.15 -18.12 27.77
N ALA A 378 2.09 -17.95 28.57
CA ALA A 378 2.18 -17.28 29.86
C ALA A 378 3.15 -18.02 30.82
N ASN A 379 3.06 -19.36 30.92
CA ASN A 379 3.96 -20.16 31.76
C ASN A 379 5.42 -20.12 31.28
N MET A 380 5.64 -20.13 29.95
CA MET A 380 6.99 -20.04 29.39
C MET A 380 7.58 -18.64 29.55
N ALA A 381 6.78 -17.59 29.40
CA ALA A 381 7.21 -16.22 29.63
C ALA A 381 7.72 -16.03 31.08
N ASP A 382 6.97 -16.51 32.05
CA ASP A 382 7.33 -16.45 33.47
C ASP A 382 8.58 -17.32 33.74
N ARG A 383 8.60 -18.58 33.29
CA ARG A 383 9.73 -19.51 33.42
C ARG A 383 11.06 -18.99 32.88
N PHE A 384 11.03 -18.33 31.73
CA PHE A 384 12.23 -17.77 31.06
C PHE A 384 12.54 -16.33 31.47
N GLY A 385 11.75 -15.72 32.37
CA GLY A 385 11.97 -14.37 32.89
C GLY A 385 11.80 -13.29 31.85
N VAL A 386 10.84 -13.45 30.93
CA VAL A 386 10.50 -12.46 29.90
C VAL A 386 10.04 -11.17 30.59
N GLN A 387 10.54 -10.01 30.14
CA GLN A 387 10.19 -8.73 30.75
C GLN A 387 8.73 -8.32 30.47
N THR A 388 8.29 -8.47 29.22
CA THR A 388 6.93 -8.05 28.78
C THR A 388 6.31 -9.13 27.91
N CYS A 389 5.08 -9.53 28.20
CA CYS A 389 4.31 -10.48 27.41
C CYS A 389 2.93 -9.89 27.09
N VAL A 390 2.66 -9.64 25.81
CA VAL A 390 1.45 -8.97 25.34
C VAL A 390 0.57 -9.94 24.57
N LEU A 391 -0.67 -10.17 25.05
CA LEU A 391 -1.69 -10.95 24.37
C LEU A 391 -2.48 -10.07 23.41
N ILE A 392 -2.54 -10.43 22.15
CA ILE A 392 -3.46 -9.85 21.18
C ILE A 392 -4.85 -10.42 21.40
N SER A 393 -5.79 -9.57 21.81
CA SER A 393 -7.19 -9.92 22.05
C SER A 393 -8.13 -9.25 21.03
N THR A 394 -9.42 -9.26 21.29
CA THR A 394 -10.46 -8.83 20.36
C THR A 394 -11.66 -8.24 21.10
N ASP A 395 -12.44 -7.39 20.42
CA ASP A 395 -13.76 -6.92 20.83
C ASP A 395 -14.73 -8.07 21.13
N LYS A 396 -14.58 -9.21 20.46
CA LYS A 396 -15.44 -10.40 20.64
C LYS A 396 -15.24 -11.13 21.98
N ALA A 397 -14.19 -10.79 22.73
CA ALA A 397 -13.99 -11.25 24.10
C ALA A 397 -14.95 -10.55 25.10
N VAL A 398 -15.59 -9.45 24.71
CA VAL A 398 -16.56 -8.70 25.51
C VAL A 398 -17.93 -9.34 25.38
N ARG A 399 -18.52 -9.82 26.51
CA ARG A 399 -19.83 -10.51 26.53
C ARG A 399 -19.98 -11.46 25.34
N PRO A 400 -19.12 -12.49 25.23
CA PRO A 400 -19.03 -13.31 24.05
C PRO A 400 -20.34 -14.07 23.77
N THR A 401 -20.73 -14.11 22.49
CA THR A 401 -21.88 -14.90 22.01
C THR A 401 -21.44 -16.15 21.25
N ASN A 402 -20.14 -16.37 21.19
CA ASN A 402 -19.52 -17.48 20.46
C ASN A 402 -18.27 -18.00 21.19
N VAL A 403 -17.91 -19.26 20.92
CA VAL A 403 -16.79 -19.96 21.57
C VAL A 403 -15.45 -19.30 21.25
N MET A 404 -15.29 -18.75 20.04
CA MET A 404 -14.05 -18.03 19.69
C MET A 404 -13.84 -16.82 20.61
N GLY A 405 -14.86 -15.98 20.79
CA GLY A 405 -14.81 -14.83 21.71
C GLY A 405 -14.59 -15.27 23.16
N ALA A 406 -15.32 -16.30 23.62
CA ALA A 406 -15.17 -16.86 24.96
C ALA A 406 -13.76 -17.43 25.19
N SER A 407 -13.17 -18.12 24.20
CA SER A 407 -11.78 -18.62 24.28
C SER A 407 -10.75 -17.49 24.43
N LYS A 408 -10.99 -16.36 23.77
CA LYS A 408 -10.12 -15.17 23.93
C LYS A 408 -10.32 -14.52 25.30
N ARG A 409 -11.55 -14.50 25.85
CA ARG A 409 -11.78 -14.03 27.22
C ARG A 409 -11.08 -14.91 28.24
N ILE A 410 -11.12 -16.24 28.09
CA ILE A 410 -10.37 -17.16 28.95
C ILE A 410 -8.86 -16.91 28.85
N ALA A 411 -8.34 -16.64 27.64
CA ALA A 411 -6.94 -16.29 27.47
C ALA A 411 -6.56 -15.00 28.22
N GLU A 412 -7.43 -13.99 28.25
CA GLU A 412 -7.24 -12.78 29.08
C GLU A 412 -7.21 -13.10 30.56
N LEU A 413 -8.15 -13.92 31.05
CA LEU A 413 -8.17 -14.38 32.46
C LEU A 413 -6.88 -15.11 32.85
N ILE A 414 -6.32 -15.93 31.95
CA ILE A 414 -5.02 -16.61 32.15
C ILE A 414 -3.89 -15.56 32.30
N PHE A 415 -3.84 -14.55 31.47
CA PHE A 415 -2.81 -13.50 31.53
C PHE A 415 -2.97 -12.63 32.77
N GLN A 416 -4.21 -12.34 33.19
CA GLN A 416 -4.50 -11.63 34.45
C GLN A 416 -4.08 -12.46 35.68
N ALA A 417 -4.38 -13.77 35.69
CA ALA A 417 -3.94 -14.67 36.76
C ALA A 417 -2.41 -14.79 36.81
N ALA A 418 -1.75 -14.92 35.64
CA ALA A 418 -0.30 -14.96 35.57
C ALA A 418 0.36 -13.66 36.06
N ALA A 419 -0.21 -12.49 35.75
CA ALA A 419 0.26 -11.20 36.28
C ALA A 419 0.15 -11.09 37.82
N ALA A 420 -0.80 -11.78 38.43
CA ALA A 420 -1.02 -11.77 39.85
C ALA A 420 -0.19 -12.81 40.64
N ARG A 421 0.60 -13.65 39.96
CA ARG A 421 1.44 -14.68 40.62
C ARG A 421 2.45 -14.05 41.55
N PRO A 422 2.59 -14.56 42.80
CA PRO A 422 3.64 -14.11 43.68
C PRO A 422 5.04 -14.35 43.08
N GLY A 423 5.85 -13.31 43.01
CA GLY A 423 7.23 -13.40 42.53
C GLY A 423 7.40 -13.35 41.01
N THR A 424 6.33 -13.25 40.20
CA THR A 424 6.46 -13.03 38.76
C THR A 424 7.19 -11.72 38.48
N ARG A 425 8.10 -11.74 37.48
CA ARG A 425 8.80 -10.55 37.00
C ARG A 425 8.30 -10.14 35.63
N THR A 426 7.46 -10.97 35.02
CA THR A 426 6.90 -10.72 33.67
C THR A 426 5.71 -9.78 33.79
N VAL A 427 5.77 -8.68 33.03
CA VAL A 427 4.64 -7.77 32.86
C VAL A 427 3.72 -8.35 31.79
N PHE A 428 2.57 -8.86 32.19
CA PHE A 428 1.53 -9.38 31.31
C PHE A 428 0.53 -8.29 30.98
N ALA A 429 0.20 -8.13 29.70
CA ALA A 429 -0.82 -7.19 29.22
C ALA A 429 -1.67 -7.80 28.11
N MET A 430 -2.87 -7.32 27.97
CA MET A 430 -3.81 -7.72 26.93
C MET A 430 -4.24 -6.49 26.13
N VAL A 431 -4.40 -6.63 24.80
CA VAL A 431 -4.81 -5.52 23.92
C VAL A 431 -6.00 -5.94 23.08
N ARG A 432 -7.13 -5.28 23.29
CA ARG A 432 -8.38 -5.46 22.55
C ARG A 432 -8.50 -4.44 21.44
N PHE A 433 -8.91 -4.92 20.29
CA PHE A 433 -9.34 -4.08 19.17
C PHE A 433 -10.36 -4.83 18.31
N GLY A 434 -11.09 -4.08 17.49
CA GLY A 434 -12.10 -4.62 16.59
C GLY A 434 -11.53 -5.21 15.30
N ASN A 435 -12.27 -5.09 14.20
CA ASN A 435 -11.83 -5.66 12.93
C ASN A 435 -10.66 -4.86 12.34
N VAL A 436 -9.74 -5.58 11.71
CA VAL A 436 -8.66 -4.97 10.92
C VAL A 436 -8.91 -5.18 9.43
N LEU A 437 -8.70 -4.12 8.65
CA LEU A 437 -8.92 -4.14 7.21
C LEU A 437 -7.91 -5.02 6.49
N GLY A 438 -8.39 -5.70 5.45
CA GLY A 438 -7.52 -6.51 4.58
C GLY A 438 -6.93 -7.75 5.24
N SER A 439 -7.34 -8.11 6.48
CA SER A 439 -6.87 -9.33 7.13
C SER A 439 -7.42 -10.59 6.42
N SER A 440 -6.64 -11.66 6.41
CA SER A 440 -7.01 -12.94 5.78
C SER A 440 -8.38 -13.42 6.26
N GLY A 441 -9.27 -13.80 5.32
CA GLY A 441 -10.62 -14.27 5.60
C GLY A 441 -11.58 -13.21 6.15
N SER A 442 -11.26 -11.91 6.04
CA SER A 442 -12.16 -10.83 6.43
C SER A 442 -13.12 -10.42 5.31
N VAL A 443 -14.05 -9.52 5.62
CA VAL A 443 -15.11 -9.07 4.73
C VAL A 443 -14.60 -8.42 3.45
N VAL A 444 -13.51 -7.64 3.49
CA VAL A 444 -12.98 -6.93 2.32
C VAL A 444 -12.42 -7.88 1.26
N PRO A 445 -11.54 -8.85 1.55
CA PRO A 445 -11.15 -9.88 0.58
C PRO A 445 -12.34 -10.68 0.04
N LEU A 446 -13.32 -11.01 0.88
CA LEU A 446 -14.52 -11.73 0.45
C LEU A 446 -15.31 -10.91 -0.58
N PHE A 447 -15.61 -9.65 -0.30
CA PHE A 447 -16.36 -8.78 -1.20
C PHE A 447 -15.62 -8.56 -2.52
N ARG A 448 -14.29 -8.40 -2.46
CA ARG A 448 -13.46 -8.29 -3.67
C ARG A 448 -13.61 -9.53 -4.55
N SER A 449 -13.45 -10.72 -3.98
CA SER A 449 -13.61 -11.98 -4.72
C SER A 449 -15.02 -12.15 -5.29
N GLN A 450 -16.06 -11.73 -4.55
CA GLN A 450 -17.44 -11.78 -5.03
C GLN A 450 -17.70 -10.78 -6.16
N ILE A 451 -17.13 -9.57 -6.09
CA ILE A 451 -17.21 -8.58 -7.18
C ILE A 451 -16.49 -9.09 -8.43
N GLU A 452 -15.28 -9.65 -8.29
CA GLU A 452 -14.51 -10.25 -9.39
C GLU A 452 -15.26 -11.41 -10.06
N ALA A 453 -16.03 -12.17 -9.28
CA ALA A 453 -16.88 -13.27 -9.78
C ALA A 453 -18.21 -12.79 -10.41
N GLY A 454 -18.51 -11.47 -10.43
CA GLY A 454 -19.77 -10.93 -10.94
C GLY A 454 -20.93 -10.93 -9.93
N GLY A 455 -20.66 -11.14 -8.65
CA GLY A 455 -21.64 -11.15 -7.55
C GLY A 455 -22.34 -12.50 -7.32
N PRO A 456 -23.34 -12.55 -6.44
CA PRO A 456 -23.78 -11.46 -5.58
C PRO A 456 -22.81 -11.21 -4.41
N ILE A 457 -22.79 -9.97 -3.87
CA ILE A 457 -22.19 -9.72 -2.57
C ILE A 457 -23.12 -10.23 -1.48
N THR A 458 -22.60 -11.03 -0.55
CA THR A 458 -23.39 -11.60 0.55
C THR A 458 -23.13 -10.86 1.86
N ILE A 459 -24.17 -10.32 2.49
CA ILE A 459 -24.12 -9.61 3.76
C ILE A 459 -25.06 -10.31 4.73
N THR A 460 -24.65 -10.45 5.99
CA THR A 460 -25.42 -11.20 6.99
C THR A 460 -26.68 -10.46 7.44
N HIS A 461 -26.62 -9.14 7.59
CA HIS A 461 -27.80 -8.32 7.94
C HIS A 461 -27.60 -6.87 7.48
N PRO A 462 -28.67 -6.15 7.04
CA PRO A 462 -28.54 -4.77 6.56
C PRO A 462 -28.00 -3.77 7.61
N ASP A 463 -28.25 -4.02 8.89
CA ASP A 463 -27.84 -3.13 9.98
C ASP A 463 -26.58 -3.57 10.71
N VAL A 464 -25.85 -4.57 10.20
CA VAL A 464 -24.56 -4.96 10.79
C VAL A 464 -23.57 -3.81 10.68
N ILE A 465 -23.03 -3.43 11.83
CA ILE A 465 -21.93 -2.47 11.92
C ILE A 465 -20.68 -3.12 12.51
N ARG A 466 -19.51 -2.64 12.07
CA ARG A 466 -18.22 -3.07 12.60
C ARG A 466 -17.29 -1.87 12.73
N PHE A 467 -16.43 -1.93 13.72
CA PHE A 467 -15.31 -1.01 13.83
C PHE A 467 -14.15 -1.51 12.98
N PHE A 468 -13.47 -0.61 12.29
CA PHE A 468 -12.31 -0.96 11.47
C PHE A 468 -11.09 -0.12 11.80
N MET A 469 -9.94 -0.77 11.77
CA MET A 469 -8.62 -0.17 11.94
C MET A 469 -7.68 -0.70 10.87
N LEU A 470 -6.64 0.05 10.53
CA LEU A 470 -5.59 -0.45 9.65
C LEU A 470 -4.70 -1.45 10.41
N ILE A 471 -4.21 -2.50 9.73
CA ILE A 471 -3.30 -3.47 10.34
C ILE A 471 -2.03 -2.79 10.88
N PRO A 472 -1.37 -1.86 10.15
CA PRO A 472 -0.22 -1.13 10.68
C PRO A 472 -0.54 -0.29 11.91
N GLU A 473 -1.70 0.37 11.96
CA GLU A 473 -2.13 1.16 13.11
C GLU A 473 -2.37 0.28 14.33
N ALA A 474 -3.09 -0.85 14.18
CA ALA A 474 -3.34 -1.78 15.26
C ALA A 474 -2.03 -2.34 15.84
N SER A 475 -1.09 -2.76 14.97
CA SER A 475 0.20 -3.31 15.39
C SER A 475 1.06 -2.28 16.12
N GLN A 476 1.08 -1.04 15.63
CA GLN A 476 1.78 0.07 16.26
C GLN A 476 1.23 0.36 17.67
N LEU A 477 -0.10 0.42 17.82
CA LEU A 477 -0.73 0.68 19.10
C LEU A 477 -0.54 -0.50 20.09
N VAL A 478 -0.52 -1.76 19.61
CA VAL A 478 -0.18 -2.94 20.41
C VAL A 478 1.23 -2.84 20.99
N ILE A 479 2.22 -2.44 20.20
CA ILE A 479 3.60 -2.28 20.67
C ILE A 479 3.66 -1.21 21.77
N GLN A 480 2.99 -0.09 21.59
CA GLN A 480 2.96 1.01 22.55
C GLN A 480 2.18 0.66 23.82
N ALA A 481 1.07 -0.09 23.71
CA ALA A 481 0.34 -0.60 24.85
C ALA A 481 1.23 -1.50 25.74
N GLY A 482 1.99 -2.42 25.12
CA GLY A 482 2.97 -3.25 25.84
C GLY A 482 4.02 -2.43 26.59
N ALA A 483 4.44 -1.29 26.05
CA ALA A 483 5.40 -0.38 26.68
C ALA A 483 4.83 0.39 27.89
N MET A 484 3.51 0.61 27.93
CA MET A 484 2.81 1.28 29.05
C MET A 484 2.37 0.32 30.14
N ALA A 485 2.38 -0.99 29.87
CA ALA A 485 1.88 -2.01 30.78
C ALA A 485 2.65 -2.03 32.11
N ARG A 486 1.94 -2.33 33.19
CA ARG A 486 2.42 -2.51 34.55
C ARG A 486 2.13 -3.92 35.10
N GLY A 487 1.15 -4.62 34.51
CA GLY A 487 0.80 -6.03 34.76
C GLY A 487 -0.69 -6.24 35.01
N GLY A 488 -1.34 -7.02 34.15
CA GLY A 488 -2.75 -7.42 34.26
C GLY A 488 -3.76 -6.48 33.62
N GLU A 489 -3.31 -5.38 32.97
CA GLU A 489 -4.20 -4.42 32.31
C GLU A 489 -4.74 -4.96 30.99
N VAL A 490 -6.02 -4.64 30.73
CA VAL A 490 -6.65 -4.79 29.42
C VAL A 490 -6.65 -3.44 28.72
N PHE A 491 -5.78 -3.25 27.76
CA PHE A 491 -5.79 -2.07 26.90
C PHE A 491 -6.84 -2.22 25.82
N VAL A 492 -7.53 -1.13 25.51
CA VAL A 492 -8.56 -1.05 24.47
C VAL A 492 -8.17 0.04 23.49
N LEU A 493 -8.04 -0.33 22.22
CA LEU A 493 -7.70 0.62 21.18
C LEU A 493 -8.93 1.42 20.74
N ASP A 494 -8.76 2.73 20.58
CA ASP A 494 -9.79 3.58 20.00
C ASP A 494 -10.03 3.21 18.54
N MET A 495 -11.19 2.62 18.26
CA MET A 495 -11.56 2.12 16.93
C MET A 495 -12.16 3.21 16.01
N GLY A 496 -12.38 4.42 16.52
CA GLY A 496 -13.04 5.50 15.79
C GLY A 496 -14.52 5.22 15.51
N GLN A 497 -15.03 5.72 14.39
CA GLN A 497 -16.44 5.58 14.03
C GLN A 497 -16.77 4.19 13.48
N PRO A 498 -17.93 3.62 13.85
CA PRO A 498 -18.38 2.35 13.31
C PRO A 498 -18.82 2.50 11.83
N VAL A 499 -18.66 1.44 11.04
CA VAL A 499 -18.99 1.39 9.62
C VAL A 499 -20.06 0.34 9.38
N ARG A 500 -21.13 0.71 8.65
CA ARG A 500 -22.14 -0.24 8.18
C ARG A 500 -21.54 -1.12 7.09
N ILE A 501 -21.71 -2.42 7.20
CA ILE A 501 -21.14 -3.36 6.23
C ILE A 501 -21.77 -3.20 4.85
N VAL A 502 -23.05 -2.82 4.78
CA VAL A 502 -23.73 -2.54 3.50
C VAL A 502 -23.13 -1.33 2.79
N ASP A 503 -22.74 -0.29 3.52
CA ASP A 503 -22.13 0.91 2.92
C ASP A 503 -20.70 0.60 2.44
N LEU A 504 -19.97 -0.24 3.17
CA LEU A 504 -18.68 -0.75 2.73
C LEU A 504 -18.80 -1.54 1.42
N ALA A 505 -19.81 -2.41 1.30
CA ALA A 505 -20.06 -3.20 0.08
C ALA A 505 -20.38 -2.28 -1.11
N ARG A 506 -21.25 -1.30 -0.94
CA ARG A 506 -21.59 -0.32 -1.99
C ARG A 506 -20.36 0.45 -2.45
N THR A 507 -19.60 0.95 -1.51
CA THR A 507 -18.33 1.63 -1.81
C THR A 507 -17.38 0.75 -2.62
N MET A 508 -17.26 -0.54 -2.28
CA MET A 508 -16.41 -1.47 -3.03
C MET A 508 -16.93 -1.77 -4.44
N ILE A 509 -18.25 -1.84 -4.64
CA ILE A 509 -18.88 -1.96 -5.97
C ILE A 509 -18.53 -0.72 -6.81
N GLU A 510 -18.73 0.46 -6.26
CA GLU A 510 -18.43 1.74 -6.92
C GLU A 510 -16.93 1.87 -7.28
N MET A 511 -16.04 1.47 -6.37
CA MET A 511 -14.59 1.45 -6.62
C MET A 511 -14.20 0.52 -7.77
N ALA A 512 -14.94 -0.57 -7.96
CA ALA A 512 -14.73 -1.47 -9.10
C ALA A 512 -15.30 -0.89 -10.43
N GLY A 513 -15.88 0.32 -10.41
CA GLY A 513 -16.53 0.95 -11.56
C GLY A 513 -17.85 0.28 -11.94
N LEU A 514 -18.47 -0.44 -11.00
CA LEU A 514 -19.71 -1.20 -11.17
C LEU A 514 -20.87 -0.53 -10.43
N VAL A 515 -22.10 -0.90 -10.76
CA VAL A 515 -23.32 -0.33 -10.21
C VAL A 515 -24.10 -1.41 -9.46
N GLU A 516 -24.61 -1.07 -8.25
CA GLU A 516 -25.45 -1.96 -7.46
C GLU A 516 -26.76 -2.25 -8.21
N ARG A 517 -27.12 -3.53 -8.30
CA ARG A 517 -28.43 -3.97 -8.80
C ARG A 517 -29.46 -3.85 -7.69
N THR A 518 -30.45 -2.99 -7.90
CA THR A 518 -31.54 -2.75 -6.95
C THR A 518 -32.88 -2.82 -7.64
N PRO A 519 -34.02 -2.90 -6.92
CA PRO A 519 -35.34 -2.82 -7.54
C PRO A 519 -35.55 -1.53 -8.35
N LYS A 520 -34.89 -0.42 -7.97
CA LYS A 520 -34.90 0.85 -8.70
C LYS A 520 -33.97 0.85 -9.91
N ASN A 521 -32.92 0.01 -9.90
CA ASN A 521 -31.99 -0.18 -11.01
C ASN A 521 -31.79 -1.68 -11.30
N PRO A 522 -32.75 -2.35 -11.95
CA PRO A 522 -32.70 -3.80 -12.20
C PRO A 522 -31.56 -4.21 -13.16
N ASN A 523 -31.02 -3.23 -13.87
CA ASN A 523 -29.93 -3.41 -14.83
C ASN A 523 -28.53 -3.14 -14.20
N GLY A 524 -28.41 -3.01 -12.87
CA GLY A 524 -27.13 -2.93 -12.17
C GLY A 524 -26.27 -4.18 -12.37
N ASP A 525 -24.99 -4.06 -12.10
CA ASP A 525 -24.01 -5.12 -12.35
C ASP A 525 -23.96 -6.13 -11.21
N ILE A 526 -23.95 -5.67 -9.95
CA ILE A 526 -23.74 -6.49 -8.76
C ILE A 526 -24.95 -6.43 -7.83
N GLU A 527 -25.50 -7.59 -7.48
CA GLU A 527 -26.57 -7.72 -6.48
C GLU A 527 -25.96 -7.79 -5.07
N VAL A 528 -26.58 -7.10 -4.10
CA VAL A 528 -26.31 -7.26 -2.67
C VAL A 528 -27.40 -8.15 -2.07
N LYS A 529 -27.02 -9.33 -1.56
CA LYS A 529 -27.92 -10.32 -0.99
C LYS A 529 -27.74 -10.43 0.51
N PHE A 530 -28.85 -10.36 1.27
CA PHE A 530 -28.87 -10.58 2.71
C PHE A 530 -29.11 -12.07 2.99
N VAL A 531 -28.20 -12.70 3.75
CA VAL A 531 -28.20 -14.16 3.97
C VAL A 531 -28.59 -14.57 5.40
N GLY A 532 -28.87 -13.62 6.29
CA GLY A 532 -29.12 -13.84 7.70
C GLY A 532 -27.85 -13.84 8.56
N LEU A 533 -28.01 -13.49 9.86
CA LEU A 533 -26.91 -13.54 10.82
C LEU A 533 -26.45 -14.99 11.01
N ARG A 534 -25.15 -15.18 11.14
CA ARG A 534 -24.56 -16.48 11.46
C ARG A 534 -24.70 -16.79 12.93
N PRO A 535 -24.72 -18.07 13.35
CA PRO A 535 -24.71 -18.43 14.75
C PRO A 535 -23.56 -17.73 15.51
N GLY A 536 -23.90 -17.07 16.61
CA GLY A 536 -22.95 -16.33 17.43
C GLY A 536 -22.45 -15.00 16.86
N GLU A 537 -22.98 -14.54 15.70
CA GLU A 537 -22.65 -13.23 15.15
C GLU A 537 -23.50 -12.13 15.80
N LYS A 538 -22.85 -11.08 16.30
CA LYS A 538 -23.51 -9.90 16.85
C LYS A 538 -23.87 -8.89 15.76
N LEU A 539 -25.01 -8.21 15.91
CA LEU A 539 -25.36 -7.07 15.08
C LEU A 539 -24.40 -5.89 15.29
N TYR A 540 -24.06 -5.65 16.57
CA TYR A 540 -23.14 -4.61 17.04
C TYR A 540 -22.09 -5.22 17.94
N GLU A 541 -20.80 -4.88 17.73
CA GLU A 541 -19.70 -5.31 18.58
C GLU A 541 -19.44 -4.29 19.69
N GLU A 542 -19.07 -4.78 20.86
CA GLU A 542 -18.77 -3.97 22.05
C GLU A 542 -17.26 -4.03 22.34
N LEU A 543 -16.67 -2.90 22.73
CA LEU A 543 -15.23 -2.83 23.03
C LEU A 543 -14.94 -3.02 24.53
N LEU A 544 -15.95 -2.81 25.41
CA LEU A 544 -15.78 -2.72 26.87
C LEU A 544 -16.87 -3.47 27.61
N ILE A 545 -16.50 -4.06 28.76
CA ILE A 545 -17.41 -4.60 29.77
C ILE A 545 -17.62 -3.49 30.82
N GLY A 546 -18.67 -2.66 30.66
CA GLY A 546 -18.96 -1.58 31.62
C GLY A 546 -18.22 -0.26 31.35
N GLY A 547 -18.46 0.75 32.20
CA GLY A 547 -17.96 2.12 32.03
C GLY A 547 -16.59 2.43 32.65
N ASN A 548 -15.89 1.44 33.23
CA ASN A 548 -14.65 1.65 34.00
C ASN A 548 -13.42 1.69 33.06
N VAL A 549 -13.30 2.76 32.30
CA VAL A 549 -12.16 3.00 31.42
C VAL A 549 -11.39 4.18 31.93
N THR A 550 -10.08 4.03 32.06
CA THR A 550 -9.16 5.12 32.41
C THR A 550 -8.34 5.49 31.20
N PRO A 551 -8.07 6.79 30.96
CA PRO A 551 -7.12 7.22 29.95
C PRO A 551 -5.74 6.61 30.21
N SER A 552 -5.01 6.29 29.16
CA SER A 552 -3.59 5.94 29.25
C SER A 552 -2.70 7.13 28.86
N ASP A 553 -1.40 6.94 28.92
CA ASP A 553 -0.44 7.93 28.43
C ASP A 553 -0.52 8.15 26.90
N HIS A 554 -1.36 7.38 26.19
CA HIS A 554 -1.54 7.48 24.75
C HIS A 554 -3.01 7.76 24.40
N GLU A 555 -3.27 8.83 23.62
CA GLU A 555 -4.62 9.33 23.29
C GLU A 555 -5.55 8.30 22.60
N ARG A 556 -4.98 7.30 21.90
CA ARG A 556 -5.71 6.25 21.19
C ARG A 556 -5.75 4.90 21.93
N ILE A 557 -5.23 4.86 23.15
CA ILE A 557 -5.19 3.64 23.95
C ILE A 557 -5.83 3.92 25.31
N MET A 558 -6.87 3.20 25.62
CA MET A 558 -7.54 3.27 26.93
C MET A 558 -7.18 2.03 27.76
N CYS A 559 -7.27 2.12 29.07
CA CYS A 559 -7.05 1.02 29.99
C CYS A 559 -8.37 0.63 30.68
N SER A 560 -8.70 -0.65 30.65
CA SER A 560 -9.86 -1.22 31.37
C SER A 560 -9.38 -2.10 32.51
N HIS A 561 -10.05 -1.97 33.66
CA HIS A 561 -9.84 -2.84 34.84
C HIS A 561 -11.02 -3.80 34.93
N GLU A 562 -10.78 -5.05 34.61
CA GLU A 562 -11.82 -6.08 34.58
C GLU A 562 -11.63 -7.12 35.71
N PRO A 563 -12.73 -7.79 36.13
CA PRO A 563 -12.67 -8.87 37.09
C PRO A 563 -11.70 -9.98 36.65
N ARG A 564 -10.96 -10.52 37.58
CA ARG A 564 -10.06 -11.66 37.39
C ARG A 564 -10.50 -12.83 38.26
N LEU A 565 -10.06 -14.03 37.91
CA LEU A 565 -10.18 -15.24 38.71
C LEU A 565 -8.86 -15.50 39.44
N GLU A 566 -8.96 -16.15 40.61
CA GLU A 566 -7.79 -16.64 41.32
C GLU A 566 -7.14 -17.79 40.53
N GLU A 567 -5.80 -17.85 40.50
CA GLU A 567 -5.08 -18.81 39.68
C GLU A 567 -5.43 -20.28 39.97
N ALA A 568 -5.61 -20.63 41.25
CA ALA A 568 -5.93 -21.99 41.64
C ALA A 568 -7.31 -22.42 41.12
N GLU A 569 -8.31 -21.55 41.25
CA GLU A 569 -9.66 -21.76 40.73
C GLU A 569 -9.67 -21.89 39.20
N LEU A 570 -9.02 -20.94 38.53
CA LEU A 570 -8.91 -20.97 37.05
C LEU A 570 -8.23 -22.25 36.56
N ARG A 571 -7.16 -22.71 37.22
CA ARG A 571 -6.43 -23.93 36.88
C ARG A 571 -7.31 -25.18 36.99
N GLU A 572 -8.12 -25.28 38.04
CA GLU A 572 -9.06 -26.38 38.19
C GLU A 572 -10.11 -26.39 37.08
N MET A 573 -10.70 -25.22 36.80
CA MET A 573 -11.68 -25.08 35.72
C MET A 573 -11.08 -25.43 34.35
N LEU A 574 -9.85 -24.97 34.06
CA LEU A 574 -9.15 -25.29 32.80
C LEU A 574 -8.88 -26.79 32.68
N THR A 575 -8.51 -27.49 33.76
CA THR A 575 -8.30 -28.94 33.75
C THR A 575 -9.57 -29.67 33.34
N ARG A 576 -10.72 -29.25 33.87
CA ARG A 576 -12.03 -29.82 33.51
C ARG A 576 -12.41 -29.50 32.07
N LEU A 577 -12.10 -28.28 31.60
CA LEU A 577 -12.34 -27.86 30.21
C LEU A 577 -11.51 -28.70 29.21
N TYR A 578 -10.23 -28.94 29.51
CA TYR A 578 -9.37 -29.76 28.65
C TYR A 578 -9.83 -31.22 28.60
N ALA A 579 -10.28 -31.78 29.75
CA ALA A 579 -10.87 -33.13 29.77
C ALA A 579 -12.13 -33.21 28.87
N ALA A 580 -12.96 -32.17 28.86
CA ALA A 580 -14.11 -32.10 27.96
C ALA A 580 -13.68 -32.00 26.47
N CYS A 581 -12.61 -31.24 26.18
CA CYS A 581 -12.03 -31.16 24.84
C CYS A 581 -11.44 -32.50 24.38
N ASP A 582 -10.79 -33.25 25.26
CA ASP A 582 -10.24 -34.57 24.96
C ASP A 582 -11.34 -35.59 24.66
N ALA A 583 -12.44 -35.49 25.39
CA ALA A 583 -13.65 -36.31 25.17
C ALA A 583 -14.45 -35.86 23.94
N ARG A 584 -14.13 -34.69 23.32
CA ARG A 584 -14.90 -34.05 22.24
C ARG A 584 -16.38 -33.84 22.58
N ASP A 585 -16.68 -33.60 23.86
CA ASP A 585 -18.02 -33.35 24.35
C ASP A 585 -18.37 -31.86 24.27
N GLU A 586 -18.98 -31.46 23.14
CA GLU A 586 -19.29 -30.07 22.85
C GLU A 586 -20.21 -29.41 23.91
N LEU A 587 -21.22 -30.16 24.39
CA LEU A 587 -22.15 -29.63 25.40
C LEU A 587 -21.43 -29.35 26.72
N ARG A 588 -20.54 -30.26 27.13
CA ARG A 588 -19.71 -30.08 28.32
C ARG A 588 -18.69 -28.97 28.15
N ILE A 589 -18.11 -28.80 26.93
CA ILE A 589 -17.24 -27.67 26.61
C ILE A 589 -18.01 -26.36 26.81
N GLN A 590 -19.19 -26.21 26.23
CA GLN A 590 -20.01 -25.00 26.36
C GLN A 590 -20.34 -24.70 27.85
N THR A 591 -20.74 -25.73 28.60
CA THR A 591 -21.03 -25.60 30.05
C THR A 591 -19.79 -25.13 30.83
N MET A 592 -18.62 -25.72 30.56
CA MET A 592 -17.37 -25.33 31.21
C MET A 592 -16.94 -23.91 30.82
N VAL A 593 -17.04 -23.56 29.52
CA VAL A 593 -16.76 -22.19 29.04
C VAL A 593 -17.67 -21.18 29.71
N GLN A 594 -18.96 -21.49 29.89
CA GLN A 594 -19.91 -20.62 30.56
C GLN A 594 -19.61 -20.47 32.07
N SER A 595 -19.11 -21.53 32.70
CA SER A 595 -18.70 -21.44 34.11
C SER A 595 -17.47 -20.56 34.32
N ILE A 596 -16.52 -20.54 33.38
CA ILE A 596 -15.32 -19.70 33.41
C ILE A 596 -15.61 -18.25 32.98
N VAL A 597 -16.52 -18.09 32.02
CA VAL A 597 -16.92 -16.79 31.48
C VAL A 597 -18.45 -16.65 31.64
N PRO A 598 -18.92 -16.16 32.78
CA PRO A 598 -20.36 -16.06 33.07
C PRO A 598 -21.11 -15.18 32.04
N GLU A 599 -20.42 -14.22 31.41
CA GLU A 599 -20.99 -13.35 30.42
C GLU A 599 -21.16 -14.03 29.02
N TYR A 600 -20.66 -15.26 28.88
CA TYR A 600 -20.84 -16.03 27.66
C TYR A 600 -22.29 -16.49 27.51
N ALA A 601 -22.96 -15.98 26.49
CA ALA A 601 -24.32 -16.37 26.14
C ALA A 601 -24.29 -17.06 24.76
N PRO A 602 -24.26 -18.42 24.72
CA PRO A 602 -24.26 -19.15 23.45
C PRO A 602 -25.52 -18.82 22.66
N TYR A 603 -25.36 -18.73 21.34
CA TYR A 603 -26.47 -18.50 20.43
C TYR A 603 -27.47 -19.68 20.50
N THR A 604 -28.69 -19.41 20.90
CA THR A 604 -29.82 -20.32 20.78
C THR A 604 -30.79 -19.74 19.75
N SER A 605 -31.19 -20.52 18.78
CA SER A 605 -32.01 -20.11 17.62
C SER A 605 -33.38 -19.51 17.97
N LEU A 606 -33.74 -19.42 19.24
CA LEU A 606 -35.02 -18.92 19.75
C LEU A 606 -34.96 -17.47 20.28
N ASP A 607 -33.79 -16.87 20.46
CA ASP A 607 -33.65 -15.60 21.20
C ASP A 607 -33.53 -14.33 20.35
N ASP A 608 -33.47 -14.43 19.04
CA ASP A 608 -33.11 -13.28 18.17
C ASP A 608 -34.25 -12.29 17.89
N ALA A 609 -35.50 -12.62 18.28
CA ALA A 609 -36.65 -11.75 18.01
C ALA A 609 -36.91 -10.70 19.12
N SER A 610 -36.23 -10.75 20.26
CA SER A 610 -36.59 -9.95 21.45
C SER A 610 -35.50 -8.99 22.00
N ARG A 611 -34.26 -9.04 21.52
CA ARG A 611 -33.21 -8.13 22.02
C ARG A 611 -33.22 -6.79 21.27
N LYS A 612 -33.98 -5.81 21.81
CA LYS A 612 -33.83 -4.40 21.41
C LYS A 612 -32.44 -3.89 21.85
N PRO A 613 -31.69 -3.19 20.98
CA PRO A 613 -30.43 -2.59 21.36
C PRO A 613 -30.64 -1.47 22.39
N VAL A 614 -29.81 -1.44 23.42
CA VAL A 614 -29.65 -0.23 24.25
C VAL A 614 -28.91 0.80 23.39
N PRO A 615 -29.49 1.97 23.12
CA PRO A 615 -28.83 2.96 22.26
C PRO A 615 -27.59 3.48 22.98
N ALA A 616 -26.42 3.32 22.38
CA ALA A 616 -25.25 4.12 22.71
C ALA A 616 -25.60 5.58 22.43
N ALA A 617 -25.47 6.46 23.40
CA ALA A 617 -25.71 7.88 23.27
C ALA A 617 -24.76 8.44 22.20
N VAL A 618 -25.31 8.73 21.02
CA VAL A 618 -24.67 9.53 19.98
C VAL A 618 -24.99 10.98 20.31
N PRO A 619 -24.01 11.89 20.42
CA PRO A 619 -24.33 13.32 20.49
C PRO A 619 -25.01 13.73 19.19
N ALA A 620 -26.22 14.30 19.35
CA ALA A 620 -26.92 14.89 18.23
C ALA A 620 -26.18 16.14 17.75
N ASP A 621 -25.81 16.18 16.48
CA ASP A 621 -25.53 17.45 15.82
C ASP A 621 -26.29 17.52 14.49
N SER A 622 -27.06 18.58 14.48
CA SER A 622 -27.80 19.35 13.48
C SER A 622 -27.87 18.84 12.04
N GLY A 623 -29.12 18.67 11.63
CA GLY A 623 -29.54 18.41 10.28
C GLY A 623 -29.31 19.55 9.28
N GLN A 624 -29.15 19.14 8.03
CA GLN A 624 -29.62 19.89 6.87
C GLN A 624 -30.07 18.92 5.78
N SER A 625 -31.30 19.10 5.42
CA SER A 625 -32.01 18.45 4.31
C SER A 625 -31.37 18.77 2.96
N ASN A 626 -31.15 17.77 2.14
CA ASN A 626 -31.00 17.96 0.70
C ASN A 626 -31.97 16.99 -0.02
N GLN A 627 -33.15 17.51 -0.34
CA GLN A 627 -33.91 17.16 -1.52
C GLN A 627 -33.27 17.92 -2.68
N ASP A 628 -33.14 17.22 -3.77
CA ASP A 628 -33.14 17.60 -5.17
C ASP A 628 -31.97 17.01 -5.97
N MET A 629 -32.36 16.28 -6.92
CA MET A 629 -31.99 16.08 -8.32
C MET A 629 -31.76 14.62 -8.70
N GLN A 630 -32.83 14.01 -9.13
CA GLN A 630 -32.84 12.89 -10.08
C GLN A 630 -32.86 13.50 -11.48
N ASP A 631 -31.88 13.11 -12.32
CA ASP A 631 -32.15 13.01 -13.76
C ASP A 631 -31.14 12.04 -14.43
N ASP A 632 -31.69 11.19 -15.25
CA ASP A 632 -31.13 10.09 -16.02
C ASP A 632 -30.20 10.53 -17.14
N VAL A 633 -29.00 9.89 -17.26
CA VAL A 633 -28.32 9.75 -18.56
C VAL A 633 -27.60 8.40 -18.66
N ARG A 634 -28.03 7.56 -19.60
CA ARG A 634 -27.49 6.24 -19.94
C ARG A 634 -26.25 6.37 -20.83
N VAL A 635 -25.19 5.60 -20.52
CA VAL A 635 -24.02 5.36 -21.39
C VAL A 635 -23.97 3.87 -21.79
N PRO A 636 -23.60 3.53 -23.05
CA PRO A 636 -23.70 2.15 -23.55
C PRO A 636 -22.71 1.19 -22.91
N ARG A 637 -23.20 0.03 -22.52
CA ARG A 637 -22.59 -1.01 -21.66
C ARG A 637 -21.46 -1.86 -22.25
N GLN A 638 -21.25 -1.87 -23.54
CA GLN A 638 -20.38 -2.88 -24.19
C GLN A 638 -18.87 -2.65 -24.00
N VAL A 639 -18.44 -1.48 -23.52
CA VAL A 639 -17.02 -1.12 -23.43
C VAL A 639 -16.37 -1.54 -22.12
N VAL A 640 -17.16 -1.65 -21.02
CA VAL A 640 -16.63 -1.89 -19.67
C VAL A 640 -16.32 -3.37 -19.41
N LEU A 641 -17.14 -4.29 -19.87
CA LEU A 641 -16.97 -5.73 -19.65
C LEU A 641 -15.76 -6.36 -20.37
N ARG A 642 -15.34 -5.80 -21.51
CA ARG A 642 -14.12 -6.27 -22.21
C ARG A 642 -12.82 -5.87 -21.51
N ARG A 643 -12.83 -4.85 -20.63
CA ARG A 643 -11.60 -4.34 -19.95
C ARG A 643 -11.27 -5.08 -18.65
N VAL A 644 -12.24 -5.66 -17.96
CA VAL A 644 -12.02 -6.41 -16.71
C VAL A 644 -11.47 -7.82 -16.99
N ALA A 645 -11.92 -8.46 -18.07
CA ALA A 645 -11.48 -9.80 -18.46
C ALA A 645 -10.03 -9.88 -18.98
N SER A 646 -9.46 -8.77 -19.50
CA SER A 646 -8.09 -8.75 -20.05
C SER A 646 -6.98 -8.59 -18.99
N HIS A 647 -7.31 -8.33 -17.73
CA HIS A 647 -6.32 -8.20 -16.65
C HIS A 647 -6.12 -9.46 -15.81
N ALA A 648 -6.94 -10.51 -16.00
CA ALA A 648 -6.83 -11.77 -15.26
C ALA A 648 -5.91 -12.82 -15.93
N LEU A 649 -5.37 -12.57 -17.13
CA LEU A 649 -4.55 -13.53 -17.89
C LEU A 649 -3.16 -12.96 -18.22
N GLY A 650 -2.39 -12.65 -17.22
CA GLY A 650 -0.96 -12.35 -17.33
C GLY A 650 -0.13 -13.46 -16.67
N GLN A 651 -0.14 -14.65 -17.26
CA GLN A 651 0.91 -15.64 -16.99
C GLN A 651 1.92 -15.63 -18.14
N PRO A 652 3.24 -15.68 -17.88
CA PRO A 652 4.23 -15.85 -18.92
C PRO A 652 4.20 -17.30 -19.42
N GLU A 653 4.05 -17.47 -20.73
CA GLU A 653 4.31 -18.73 -21.43
C GLU A 653 5.76 -19.17 -21.18
N LEU A 654 5.91 -20.31 -20.51
CA LEU A 654 7.11 -21.14 -20.62
C LEU A 654 6.80 -22.25 -21.62
N ALA A 655 7.33 -22.08 -22.80
CA ALA A 655 7.44 -23.16 -23.78
C ALA A 655 8.29 -24.29 -23.18
N ASN A 656 7.73 -25.47 -23.12
CA ASN A 656 8.50 -26.70 -23.02
C ASN A 656 7.79 -27.79 -23.78
N GLU A 657 8.25 -28.04 -25.01
CA GLU A 657 8.05 -29.29 -25.73
C GLU A 657 8.80 -30.40 -24.98
N ALA A 658 8.10 -31.38 -24.50
CA ALA A 658 8.68 -32.66 -24.13
C ALA A 658 7.77 -33.78 -24.62
N LYS A 659 8.25 -34.49 -25.64
CA LYS A 659 7.70 -35.80 -26.13
C LYS A 659 7.77 -36.87 -25.05
N PRO A 660 6.83 -37.79 -24.99
CA PRO A 660 6.88 -38.91 -24.05
C PRO A 660 7.89 -39.96 -24.50
N VAL A 661 8.83 -40.30 -23.63
CA VAL A 661 9.68 -41.47 -23.73
C VAL A 661 9.12 -42.59 -22.84
N SER A 662 8.74 -43.67 -23.44
CA SER A 662 8.43 -44.94 -22.79
C SER A 662 9.68 -45.55 -22.15
N LEU A 663 9.64 -45.91 -20.89
CA LEU A 663 10.62 -46.77 -20.25
C LEU A 663 9.92 -47.94 -19.58
N SER A 664 10.03 -49.08 -20.24
CA SER A 664 9.96 -50.41 -19.64
C SER A 664 11.33 -50.78 -19.06
N GLY A 665 11.37 -51.41 -17.90
CA GLY A 665 12.57 -52.16 -17.50
C GLY A 665 12.91 -52.11 -16.02
N SER A 666 12.39 -53.05 -15.31
CA SER A 666 12.93 -53.88 -14.19
C SER A 666 14.31 -53.56 -13.59
N GLY A 667 14.37 -53.52 -12.25
CA GLY A 667 15.48 -54.17 -11.56
C GLY A 667 16.15 -53.48 -10.39
N LYS A 668 15.79 -53.91 -9.18
CA LYS A 668 16.63 -54.22 -8.00
C LYS A 668 17.61 -53.20 -7.39
N LEU A 669 17.33 -52.94 -6.10
CA LEU A 669 18.21 -52.95 -4.92
C LEU A 669 19.51 -52.08 -4.93
N LEU A 670 19.51 -51.02 -4.14
CA LEU A 670 20.22 -50.93 -2.84
C LEU A 670 19.79 -49.62 -2.16
#